data_a3b65cb099d33c8b00d4dce263f7afdc
#
_entry.id   a3b65cb099d33c8b00d4dce263f7afdc
#
_cell.length_a   1.000
_cell.length_b   1.000
_cell.length_c   1.000
_cell.angle_alpha   90.00
_cell.angle_beta   90.00
_cell.angle_gamma   90.00
#
_symmetry.space_group_name_H-M   'P 1'
#
loop_
_entity.id
_entity.type
_entity.pdbx_description
1 polymer ?
#
loop_
_entity_poly.entity_id
_entity_poly.type
_entity_poly.pdbx_seq_one_letter_code
_entity_poly.pdbx_strand_id
1 'polypeptide(L)'
;MIYDFSLLAFGVFLAFVVVTLGLSFYLGRGAKSSAGYFAAHGQIPWFVNGVAFAGDYLSAASFLGICGMIAFYGYDGFLYSIGYLAGWIVALFVVAEPMRRLGRYTFADALNSSFQSRGIRIVAGVSTLAVSVFYLIPQMVGAGALVQPLLGLPHWQGVVLVGAIVILIVVTAGMVSTTWVQFLKGALLVIFSAVLSIIVLSRGLTTGGSVNNEVALRTLGPLPTAIADGTTIPGLPDETVLEPAAGWVGTPFIVTRDEATSRLSVWKPRTDADGATYLDEAQIVTTTPEGKTLVAGLPKGRGEGEAELLPVGSIARLPGGVAETGPLGPLEFFRTIGDSDIKLWRNQTIAEADGGKSVVYYPQVTPGSKVLRPGEHPTFAGIRSGRWLDKLDFLSLMLALFGGTASLPHILIRYYTVKDEAAARKSTIVGIGCIGFFYVLTLYLGLGAMTSGALDPVDTNMAAPLLARSVGETLFAVISAIAFTTVLGTVSGLILASAGAVTHDLVDSFRSEPLDDRTKVTVAKFASVAVGLIAVALGILFKGMNVSYLVGWAFSVAASANLPALVMLLFWPRVTKQGIIAAVAVGMVSSLTWILLSADTFSKVYGLPAADAPMPFSQPGLVTIPLGFATLVVVSLLTQRKKESV
;
A
#
# COMPACT_ATOMS: atom_id res chain seq x y z
N MET A 1 -4.71 -21.14 -13.38
CA MET A 1 -3.39 -20.62 -12.99
C MET A 1 -3.50 -19.16 -12.58
N ILE A 2 -2.68 -18.70 -11.63
CA ILE A 2 -2.81 -17.32 -11.13
C ILE A 2 -2.26 -16.31 -12.12
N TYR A 3 -1.19 -16.63 -12.85
CA TYR A 3 -0.52 -15.70 -13.77
C TYR A 3 -0.23 -16.34 -15.13
N ASP A 4 -0.92 -15.90 -16.17
CA ASP A 4 -0.64 -16.25 -17.57
C ASP A 4 -0.30 -15.00 -18.34
N PHE A 5 0.76 -15.05 -19.15
CA PHE A 5 1.10 -13.96 -20.05
C PHE A 5 -0.02 -13.73 -21.05
N SER A 6 -0.48 -12.49 -21.14
CA SER A 6 -1.51 -12.06 -22.08
C SER A 6 -0.95 -11.04 -23.05
N LEU A 7 -0.96 -11.37 -24.34
CA LEU A 7 -0.53 -10.45 -25.40
C LEU A 7 -1.45 -9.21 -25.45
N LEU A 8 -2.76 -9.38 -25.16
CA LEU A 8 -3.71 -8.28 -25.07
C LEU A 8 -3.35 -7.34 -23.89
N ALA A 9 -3.10 -7.92 -22.71
CA ALA A 9 -2.71 -7.14 -21.53
C ALA A 9 -1.39 -6.39 -21.75
N PHE A 10 -0.41 -7.04 -22.39
CA PHE A 10 0.84 -6.40 -22.79
C PHE A 10 0.63 -5.25 -23.77
N GLY A 11 -0.20 -5.43 -24.79
CA GLY A 11 -0.51 -4.40 -25.80
C GLY A 11 -1.22 -3.19 -25.19
N VAL A 12 -2.21 -3.41 -24.33
CA VAL A 12 -2.91 -2.33 -23.60
C VAL A 12 -1.96 -1.61 -22.66
N PHE A 13 -1.16 -2.35 -21.89
CA PHE A 13 -0.13 -1.79 -21.02
C PHE A 13 0.84 -0.89 -21.80
N LEU A 14 1.39 -1.37 -22.92
CA LEU A 14 2.32 -0.63 -23.75
C LEU A 14 1.68 0.65 -24.31
N ALA A 15 0.41 0.57 -24.77
CA ALA A 15 -0.35 1.72 -25.23
C ALA A 15 -0.49 2.78 -24.13
N PHE A 16 -0.84 2.38 -22.90
CA PHE A 16 -0.93 3.31 -21.76
C PHE A 16 0.42 3.96 -21.43
N VAL A 17 1.52 3.20 -21.44
CA VAL A 17 2.86 3.73 -21.20
C VAL A 17 3.24 4.74 -22.29
N VAL A 18 3.04 4.41 -23.56
CA VAL A 18 3.33 5.29 -24.70
C VAL A 18 2.51 6.58 -24.65
N VAL A 19 1.20 6.48 -24.37
CA VAL A 19 0.32 7.64 -24.22
C VAL A 19 0.78 8.51 -23.04
N THR A 20 1.10 7.91 -21.90
CA THR A 20 1.57 8.65 -20.71
C THR A 20 2.90 9.35 -20.98
N LEU A 21 3.86 8.68 -21.59
CA LEU A 21 5.14 9.27 -21.99
C LEU A 21 4.95 10.36 -23.04
N GLY A 22 4.16 10.11 -24.08
CA GLY A 22 3.86 11.08 -25.13
C GLY A 22 3.22 12.36 -24.59
N LEU A 23 2.22 12.22 -23.71
CA LEU A 23 1.58 13.34 -23.02
C LEU A 23 2.60 14.09 -22.14
N SER A 24 3.42 13.35 -21.42
CA SER A 24 4.48 13.89 -20.57
C SER A 24 5.48 14.72 -21.36
N PHE A 25 5.99 14.21 -22.47
CA PHE A 25 6.89 14.94 -23.35
C PHE A 25 6.24 16.17 -23.99
N TYR A 26 5.00 16.03 -24.48
CA TYR A 26 4.27 17.12 -25.11
C TYR A 26 4.05 18.29 -24.16
N LEU A 27 3.57 18.03 -22.95
CA LEU A 27 3.28 19.03 -21.92
C LEU A 27 4.56 19.58 -21.26
N GLY A 28 5.63 18.78 -21.19
CA GLY A 28 6.92 19.17 -20.59
C GLY A 28 7.73 20.17 -21.40
N ARG A 29 7.41 20.39 -22.69
CA ARG A 29 8.16 21.28 -23.59
C ARG A 29 8.29 22.73 -23.08
N GLY A 30 7.33 23.19 -22.25
CA GLY A 30 7.32 24.54 -21.67
C GLY A 30 8.06 24.68 -20.33
N ALA A 31 8.52 23.60 -19.71
CA ALA A 31 9.11 23.60 -18.38
C ALA A 31 10.59 23.98 -18.37
N LYS A 32 10.93 25.18 -18.89
CA LYS A 32 12.32 25.68 -19.01
C LYS A 32 12.78 26.52 -17.81
N SER A 33 11.87 26.96 -16.94
CA SER A 33 12.13 27.76 -15.75
C SER A 33 11.80 26.98 -14.47
N SER A 34 12.37 27.39 -13.33
CA SER A 34 12.02 26.83 -12.01
C SER A 34 10.52 26.93 -11.73
N ALA A 35 9.88 28.05 -12.04
CA ALA A 35 8.44 28.25 -11.87
C ALA A 35 7.60 27.27 -12.71
N GLY A 36 8.00 26.98 -13.95
CA GLY A 36 7.35 26.00 -14.81
C GLY A 36 7.60 24.57 -14.34
N TYR A 37 8.84 24.26 -14.00
CA TYR A 37 9.24 22.90 -13.62
C TYR A 37 8.67 22.45 -12.26
N PHE A 38 8.66 23.32 -11.23
CA PHE A 38 8.24 22.95 -9.88
C PHE A 38 6.82 23.36 -9.50
N ALA A 39 6.22 24.40 -10.12
CA ALA A 39 4.91 24.95 -9.72
C ALA A 39 3.93 25.18 -10.87
N ALA A 40 4.22 24.69 -12.07
CA ALA A 40 3.34 24.85 -13.25
C ALA A 40 2.85 26.31 -13.48
N HIS A 41 3.66 27.29 -13.14
CA HIS A 41 3.34 28.75 -13.16
C HIS A 41 2.10 29.15 -12.34
N GLY A 42 1.55 28.27 -11.48
CA GLY A 42 0.33 28.52 -10.71
C GLY A 42 -0.94 28.64 -11.57
N GLN A 43 -1.00 28.02 -12.75
CA GLN A 43 -2.08 28.20 -13.72
C GLN A 43 -2.98 26.98 -13.92
N ILE A 44 -2.82 25.94 -13.12
CA ILE A 44 -3.66 24.74 -13.23
C ILE A 44 -5.09 25.05 -12.76
N PRO A 45 -6.13 24.72 -13.57
CA PRO A 45 -7.52 24.86 -13.15
C PRO A 45 -7.81 24.07 -11.87
N TRP A 46 -8.58 24.64 -10.94
CA TRP A 46 -8.88 24.05 -9.64
C TRP A 46 -9.51 22.66 -9.73
N PHE A 47 -10.39 22.41 -10.71
CA PHE A 47 -11.00 21.10 -10.91
C PHE A 47 -9.96 20.06 -11.35
N VAL A 48 -9.13 20.40 -12.34
CA VAL A 48 -8.04 19.54 -12.82
C VAL A 48 -7.07 19.23 -11.68
N ASN A 49 -6.70 20.24 -10.90
CA ASN A 49 -5.83 20.05 -9.74
C ASN A 49 -6.48 19.16 -8.66
N GLY A 50 -7.78 19.30 -8.43
CA GLY A 50 -8.52 18.48 -7.47
C GLY A 50 -8.54 16.99 -7.85
N VAL A 51 -8.84 16.67 -9.11
CA VAL A 51 -8.76 15.29 -9.60
C VAL A 51 -7.30 14.81 -9.65
N ALA A 52 -6.34 15.68 -9.96
CA ALA A 52 -4.92 15.36 -9.91
C ALA A 52 -4.42 15.11 -8.47
N PHE A 53 -4.98 15.81 -7.45
CA PHE A 53 -4.77 15.44 -6.04
C PHE A 53 -5.19 14.02 -5.77
N ALA A 54 -6.41 13.64 -6.19
CA ALA A 54 -6.86 12.24 -6.07
C ALA A 54 -5.91 11.30 -6.83
N GLY A 55 -5.55 11.64 -8.07
CA GLY A 55 -4.62 10.85 -8.86
C GLY A 55 -3.23 10.70 -8.25
N ASP A 56 -2.71 11.67 -7.52
CA ASP A 56 -1.42 11.58 -6.84
C ASP A 56 -1.51 10.75 -5.55
N TYR A 57 -2.58 10.99 -4.80
CA TYR A 57 -2.81 10.36 -3.51
C TYR A 57 -3.27 8.90 -3.64
N LEU A 58 -4.16 8.59 -4.58
CA LEU A 58 -4.60 7.23 -4.90
C LEU A 58 -3.46 6.48 -5.59
N SER A 59 -2.58 5.95 -4.78
CA SER A 59 -1.35 5.26 -5.13
C SER A 59 -1.53 3.74 -5.15
N ALA A 60 -0.44 3.00 -5.34
CA ALA A 60 -0.44 1.55 -5.19
C ALA A 60 -1.04 1.10 -3.85
N ALA A 61 -0.74 1.82 -2.76
CA ALA A 61 -1.29 1.50 -1.45
C ALA A 61 -2.82 1.63 -1.39
N SER A 62 -3.37 2.69 -1.99
CA SER A 62 -4.81 2.94 -1.99
C SER A 62 -5.58 1.93 -2.84
N PHE A 63 -5.01 1.50 -3.96
CA PHE A 63 -5.69 0.56 -4.86
C PHE A 63 -5.32 -0.89 -4.57
N LEU A 64 -4.03 -1.24 -4.67
CA LEU A 64 -3.59 -2.62 -4.50
C LEU A 64 -3.62 -3.04 -3.03
N GLY A 65 -3.04 -2.20 -2.15
CA GLY A 65 -2.88 -2.54 -0.75
C GLY A 65 -4.20 -2.60 0.01
N ILE A 66 -5.09 -1.60 -0.13
CA ILE A 66 -6.38 -1.58 0.58
C ILE A 66 -7.29 -2.69 0.06
N CYS A 67 -7.43 -2.87 -1.27
CA CYS A 67 -8.23 -3.96 -1.82
C CYS A 67 -7.69 -5.32 -1.36
N GLY A 68 -6.37 -5.50 -1.31
CA GLY A 68 -5.73 -6.69 -0.80
C GLY A 68 -6.00 -6.95 0.68
N MET A 69 -5.87 -5.92 1.51
CA MET A 69 -6.18 -6.03 2.94
C MET A 69 -7.66 -6.39 3.16
N ILE A 70 -8.58 -5.80 2.39
CA ILE A 70 -10.01 -6.15 2.49
C ILE A 70 -10.23 -7.58 2.01
N ALA A 71 -9.60 -8.01 0.92
CA ALA A 71 -9.75 -9.35 0.37
C ALA A 71 -9.31 -10.47 1.32
N PHE A 72 -8.31 -10.21 2.17
CA PHE A 72 -7.80 -11.22 3.11
C PHE A 72 -8.29 -11.04 4.54
N TYR A 73 -8.66 -9.82 4.96
CA TYR A 73 -8.98 -9.51 6.35
C TYR A 73 -10.33 -8.81 6.54
N GLY A 74 -11.11 -8.65 5.47
CA GLY A 74 -12.42 -8.03 5.53
C GLY A 74 -12.37 -6.54 5.83
N TYR A 75 -13.33 -6.07 6.65
CA TYR A 75 -13.51 -4.65 6.94
C TYR A 75 -12.28 -3.95 7.52
N ASP A 76 -11.40 -4.67 8.21
CA ASP A 76 -10.17 -4.11 8.78
C ASP A 76 -9.27 -3.45 7.74
N GLY A 77 -9.22 -3.98 6.51
CA GLY A 77 -8.49 -3.34 5.42
C GLY A 77 -9.01 -1.95 5.08
N PHE A 78 -10.30 -1.70 5.28
CA PHE A 78 -10.93 -0.41 5.03
C PHE A 78 -10.57 0.66 6.06
N LEU A 79 -10.15 0.29 7.28
CA LEU A 79 -9.77 1.23 8.33
C LEU A 79 -8.61 2.14 7.93
N TYR A 80 -7.71 1.69 7.06
CA TYR A 80 -6.70 2.55 6.46
C TYR A 80 -7.33 3.73 5.70
N SER A 81 -8.38 3.47 4.93
CA SER A 81 -9.11 4.51 4.15
C SER A 81 -9.71 5.57 5.05
N ILE A 82 -10.24 5.18 6.22
CA ILE A 82 -10.81 6.10 7.20
C ILE A 82 -9.74 7.06 7.73
N GLY A 83 -8.58 6.54 8.13
CA GLY A 83 -7.45 7.34 8.60
C GLY A 83 -6.95 8.33 7.54
N TYR A 84 -6.81 7.88 6.31
CA TYR A 84 -6.40 8.69 5.18
C TYR A 84 -7.39 9.81 4.88
N LEU A 85 -8.69 9.50 4.80
CA LEU A 85 -9.73 10.48 4.47
C LEU A 85 -9.89 11.54 5.57
N ALA A 86 -9.78 11.14 6.83
CA ALA A 86 -9.81 12.07 7.96
C ALA A 86 -8.68 13.11 7.88
N GLY A 87 -7.48 12.70 7.45
CA GLY A 87 -6.36 13.62 7.20
C GLY A 87 -6.62 14.64 6.10
N TRP A 88 -7.37 14.28 5.06
CA TRP A 88 -7.79 15.19 4.01
C TRP A 88 -8.77 16.25 4.50
N ILE A 89 -9.62 15.92 5.48
CA ILE A 89 -10.50 16.90 6.12
C ILE A 89 -9.67 17.95 6.88
N VAL A 90 -8.63 17.52 7.60
CA VAL A 90 -7.68 18.46 8.22
C VAL A 90 -6.97 19.30 7.18
N ALA A 91 -6.49 18.68 6.11
CA ALA A 91 -5.82 19.40 5.03
C ALA A 91 -6.73 20.50 4.43
N LEU A 92 -8.04 20.25 4.29
CA LEU A 92 -8.99 21.22 3.79
C LEU A 92 -9.10 22.46 4.70
N PHE A 93 -9.30 22.24 6.00
CA PHE A 93 -9.59 23.33 6.93
C PHE A 93 -8.36 24.04 7.47
N VAL A 94 -7.23 23.34 7.57
CA VAL A 94 -6.03 23.83 8.25
C VAL A 94 -4.93 24.25 7.26
N VAL A 95 -4.80 23.53 6.13
CA VAL A 95 -3.57 23.56 5.33
C VAL A 95 -3.76 24.22 3.97
N ALA A 96 -4.88 23.97 3.27
CA ALA A 96 -5.04 24.26 1.85
C ALA A 96 -4.82 25.74 1.48
N GLU A 97 -5.50 26.67 2.15
CA GLU A 97 -5.38 28.11 1.89
C GLU A 97 -4.05 28.68 2.37
N PRO A 98 -3.60 28.40 3.63
CA PRO A 98 -2.31 28.90 4.10
C PRO A 98 -1.13 28.43 3.26
N MET A 99 -1.10 27.17 2.85
CA MET A 99 -0.01 26.66 2.01
C MET A 99 0.13 27.43 0.70
N ARG A 100 -0.99 27.74 0.03
CA ARG A 100 -0.94 28.53 -1.22
C ARG A 100 -0.33 29.91 -1.00
N ARG A 101 -0.54 30.52 0.17
CA ARG A 101 -0.04 31.84 0.53
C ARG A 101 1.43 31.83 0.98
N LEU A 102 1.86 30.80 1.72
CA LEU A 102 3.14 30.77 2.41
C LEU A 102 4.34 30.35 1.55
N GLY A 103 4.13 29.50 0.52
CA GLY A 103 5.23 28.91 -0.23
C GLY A 103 5.22 29.24 -1.73
N ARG A 104 6.29 28.76 -2.41
CA ARG A 104 6.47 28.94 -3.85
C ARG A 104 6.72 27.63 -4.59
N TYR A 105 7.69 26.82 -4.12
CA TYR A 105 8.17 25.63 -4.83
C TYR A 105 8.25 24.39 -3.95
N THR A 106 8.66 24.54 -2.69
CA THR A 106 8.92 23.44 -1.79
C THR A 106 8.15 23.56 -0.48
N PHE A 107 8.05 22.46 0.26
CA PHE A 107 7.51 22.47 1.62
C PHE A 107 8.36 23.34 2.56
N ALA A 108 9.68 23.32 2.38
CA ALA A 108 10.59 24.15 3.15
C ALA A 108 10.36 25.66 2.94
N ASP A 109 9.93 26.08 1.74
CA ASP A 109 9.56 27.47 1.49
C ASP A 109 8.43 27.94 2.41
N ALA A 110 7.41 27.08 2.61
CA ALA A 110 6.31 27.40 3.53
C ALA A 110 6.78 27.52 4.97
N LEU A 111 7.55 26.55 5.46
CA LEU A 111 8.06 26.60 6.84
C LEU A 111 9.02 27.78 7.09
N ASN A 112 9.73 28.19 6.05
CA ASN A 112 10.72 29.28 6.13
C ASN A 112 10.15 30.65 5.78
N SER A 113 8.89 30.76 5.43
CA SER A 113 8.24 31.99 4.95
C SER A 113 8.42 33.18 5.90
N SER A 114 8.35 32.94 7.20
CA SER A 114 8.43 33.97 8.25
C SER A 114 9.84 34.16 8.83
N PHE A 115 10.81 33.27 8.59
CA PHE A 115 12.08 33.24 9.31
C PHE A 115 13.32 33.47 8.45
N GLN A 116 13.24 33.20 7.16
CA GLN A 116 14.37 33.24 6.21
C GLN A 116 15.64 32.53 6.74
N SER A 117 15.44 31.36 7.38
CA SER A 117 16.47 30.62 8.08
C SER A 117 17.03 29.48 7.22
N ARG A 118 18.35 29.48 7.02
CA ARG A 118 19.08 28.38 6.37
C ARG A 118 18.84 27.04 7.09
N GLY A 119 18.80 27.03 8.43
CA GLY A 119 18.57 25.83 9.21
C GLY A 119 17.19 25.21 8.99
N ILE A 120 16.13 26.02 8.84
CA ILE A 120 14.79 25.51 8.50
C ILE A 120 14.79 24.87 7.12
N ARG A 121 15.41 25.49 6.12
CA ARG A 121 15.50 24.90 4.76
C ARG A 121 16.17 23.53 4.77
N ILE A 122 17.33 23.43 5.46
CA ILE A 122 18.07 22.18 5.53
C ILE A 122 17.25 21.09 6.21
N VAL A 123 16.69 21.34 7.40
CA VAL A 123 15.97 20.29 8.15
C VAL A 123 14.67 19.89 7.45
N ALA A 124 13.93 20.84 6.85
CA ALA A 124 12.73 20.55 6.09
C ALA A 124 13.04 19.81 4.78
N GLY A 125 14.13 20.16 4.10
CA GLY A 125 14.61 19.45 2.91
C GLY A 125 14.99 18.01 3.22
N VAL A 126 15.73 17.77 4.32
CA VAL A 126 16.06 16.40 4.78
C VAL A 126 14.80 15.62 5.15
N SER A 127 13.84 16.26 5.85
CA SER A 127 12.55 15.62 6.17
C SER A 127 11.77 15.26 4.90
N THR A 128 11.73 16.15 3.91
CA THR A 128 11.06 15.88 2.62
C THR A 128 11.70 14.67 1.94
N LEU A 129 13.02 14.56 1.93
CA LEU A 129 13.73 13.40 1.38
C LEU A 129 13.40 12.12 2.13
N ALA A 130 13.47 12.14 3.46
CA ALA A 130 13.18 10.96 4.29
C ALA A 130 11.74 10.46 4.05
N VAL A 131 10.74 11.35 4.13
CA VAL A 131 9.33 11.01 3.88
C VAL A 131 9.14 10.47 2.46
N SER A 132 9.75 11.12 1.45
CA SER A 132 9.63 10.70 0.05
C SER A 132 10.26 9.33 -0.19
N VAL A 133 11.44 9.05 0.37
CA VAL A 133 12.11 7.75 0.23
C VAL A 133 11.28 6.65 0.87
N PHE A 134 10.78 6.86 2.10
CA PHE A 134 9.90 5.88 2.76
C PHE A 134 8.60 5.64 1.99
N TYR A 135 8.04 6.67 1.34
CA TYR A 135 6.82 6.52 0.55
C TYR A 135 7.10 5.94 -0.86
N LEU A 136 8.31 6.07 -1.38
CA LEU A 136 8.71 5.41 -2.63
C LEU A 136 8.79 3.89 -2.49
N ILE A 137 9.15 3.35 -1.31
CA ILE A 137 9.24 1.90 -1.08
C ILE A 137 7.94 1.19 -1.47
N PRO A 138 6.77 1.49 -0.87
CA PRO A 138 5.52 0.81 -1.21
C PRO A 138 5.11 0.99 -2.67
N GLN A 139 5.41 2.13 -3.28
CA GLN A 139 5.11 2.36 -4.69
C GLN A 139 5.91 1.43 -5.60
N MET A 140 7.20 1.25 -5.31
CA MET A 140 8.07 0.37 -6.10
C MET A 140 7.77 -1.11 -5.85
N VAL A 141 7.40 -1.50 -4.62
CA VAL A 141 6.91 -2.86 -4.32
C VAL A 141 5.65 -3.17 -5.12
N GLY A 142 4.67 -2.26 -5.11
CA GLY A 142 3.45 -2.41 -5.91
C GLY A 142 3.70 -2.43 -7.42
N ALA A 143 4.66 -1.64 -7.89
CA ALA A 143 5.09 -1.66 -9.29
C ALA A 143 5.60 -3.04 -9.72
N GLY A 144 6.50 -3.62 -8.91
CA GLY A 144 7.05 -4.95 -9.19
C GLY A 144 5.99 -6.05 -9.17
N ALA A 145 5.03 -5.98 -8.25
CA ALA A 145 3.92 -6.93 -8.16
C ALA A 145 3.04 -6.90 -9.42
N LEU A 146 2.73 -5.71 -9.96
CA LEU A 146 1.89 -5.57 -11.16
C LEU A 146 2.55 -6.07 -12.44
N VAL A 147 3.87 -5.96 -12.55
CA VAL A 147 4.58 -6.34 -13.78
C VAL A 147 4.61 -7.85 -13.98
N GLN A 148 4.63 -8.63 -12.92
CA GLN A 148 4.67 -10.08 -13.01
C GLN A 148 3.47 -10.67 -13.80
N PRO A 149 2.20 -10.36 -13.49
CA PRO A 149 1.07 -10.89 -14.24
C PRO A 149 0.88 -10.24 -15.63
N LEU A 150 1.39 -9.02 -15.84
CA LEU A 150 1.27 -8.32 -17.11
C LEU A 150 2.29 -8.75 -18.14
N LEU A 151 3.53 -8.96 -17.71
CA LEU A 151 4.68 -9.17 -18.61
C LEU A 151 5.36 -10.53 -18.42
N GLY A 152 4.96 -11.32 -17.44
CA GLY A 152 5.64 -12.58 -17.08
C GLY A 152 7.05 -12.36 -16.49
N LEU A 153 7.41 -11.12 -16.16
CA LEU A 153 8.74 -10.78 -15.64
C LEU A 153 8.81 -10.95 -14.11
N PRO A 154 9.94 -11.36 -13.56
CA PRO A 154 10.11 -11.41 -12.10
C PRO A 154 10.03 -10.02 -11.49
N HIS A 155 9.60 -9.93 -10.22
CA HIS A 155 9.37 -8.69 -9.49
C HIS A 155 10.50 -7.65 -9.65
N TRP A 156 11.76 -8.03 -9.49
CA TRP A 156 12.89 -7.10 -9.56
C TRP A 156 13.05 -6.45 -10.94
N GLN A 157 12.77 -7.18 -12.04
CA GLN A 157 12.80 -6.61 -13.39
C GLN A 157 11.66 -5.61 -13.58
N GLY A 158 10.50 -5.91 -13.00
CA GLY A 158 9.37 -4.98 -12.95
C GLY A 158 9.72 -3.68 -12.24
N VAL A 159 10.35 -3.76 -11.07
CA VAL A 159 10.81 -2.59 -10.32
C VAL A 159 11.81 -1.76 -11.13
N VAL A 160 12.80 -2.39 -11.79
CA VAL A 160 13.79 -1.71 -12.63
C VAL A 160 13.11 -1.03 -13.83
N LEU A 161 12.21 -1.73 -14.52
CA LEU A 161 11.46 -1.20 -15.67
C LEU A 161 10.67 0.05 -15.29
N VAL A 162 9.90 -0.03 -14.19
CA VAL A 162 9.11 1.11 -13.69
C VAL A 162 10.01 2.26 -13.28
N GLY A 163 11.09 1.98 -12.56
CA GLY A 163 12.05 2.98 -12.13
C GLY A 163 12.65 3.73 -13.32
N ALA A 164 13.05 3.02 -14.38
CA ALA A 164 13.58 3.62 -15.59
C ALA A 164 12.55 4.54 -16.30
N ILE A 165 11.30 4.07 -16.44
CA ILE A 165 10.22 4.86 -17.05
C ILE A 165 9.95 6.13 -16.23
N VAL A 166 9.86 6.03 -14.89
CA VAL A 166 9.58 7.18 -14.04
C VAL A 166 10.73 8.19 -14.04
N ILE A 167 11.96 7.74 -13.96
CA ILE A 167 13.14 8.62 -14.05
C ILE A 167 13.08 9.40 -15.37
N LEU A 168 12.78 8.73 -16.49
CA LEU A 168 12.64 9.37 -17.80
C LEU A 168 11.52 10.43 -17.77
N ILE A 169 10.36 10.13 -17.21
CA ILE A 169 9.23 11.07 -17.08
C ILE A 169 9.66 12.32 -16.29
N VAL A 170 10.24 12.15 -15.11
CA VAL A 170 10.58 13.28 -14.24
C VAL A 170 11.69 14.15 -14.82
N VAL A 171 12.73 13.54 -15.39
CA VAL A 171 13.84 14.28 -16.01
C VAL A 171 13.38 15.13 -17.19
N THR A 172 12.32 14.73 -17.90
CA THR A 172 11.87 15.40 -19.12
C THR A 172 10.74 16.40 -18.93
N ALA A 173 9.87 16.24 -17.90
CA ALA A 173 8.54 16.81 -17.94
C ALA A 173 8.18 17.87 -16.88
N GLY A 174 8.62 17.75 -15.63
CA GLY A 174 8.27 18.71 -14.55
C GLY A 174 6.77 18.67 -14.13
N MET A 175 6.34 19.67 -13.32
CA MET A 175 5.04 19.68 -12.61
C MET A 175 3.81 19.80 -13.52
N VAL A 176 3.88 20.54 -14.64
CA VAL A 176 2.73 20.66 -15.57
C VAL A 176 2.32 19.30 -16.09
N SER A 177 3.28 18.57 -16.63
CA SER A 177 3.07 17.23 -17.17
C SER A 177 2.59 16.26 -16.10
N THR A 178 3.27 16.25 -14.95
CA THR A 178 2.91 15.38 -13.82
C THR A 178 1.46 15.61 -13.38
N THR A 179 0.99 16.88 -13.32
CA THR A 179 -0.39 17.19 -12.93
C THR A 179 -1.42 16.66 -13.92
N TRP A 180 -1.21 16.82 -15.23
CA TRP A 180 -2.15 16.31 -16.23
C TRP A 180 -2.16 14.78 -16.32
N VAL A 181 -1.00 14.15 -16.18
CA VAL A 181 -0.90 12.68 -16.10
C VAL A 181 -1.67 12.17 -14.88
N GLN A 182 -1.54 12.84 -13.73
CA GLN A 182 -2.25 12.45 -12.51
C GLN A 182 -3.76 12.75 -12.58
N PHE A 183 -4.17 13.80 -13.26
CA PHE A 183 -5.59 14.06 -13.58
C PHE A 183 -6.17 12.90 -14.38
N LEU A 184 -5.51 12.51 -15.48
CA LEU A 184 -5.98 11.43 -16.35
C LEU A 184 -6.06 10.10 -15.60
N LYS A 185 -4.97 9.70 -14.90
CA LYS A 185 -4.93 8.45 -14.16
C LYS A 185 -5.94 8.41 -13.01
N GLY A 186 -6.10 9.53 -12.27
CA GLY A 186 -7.05 9.61 -11.16
C GLY A 186 -8.49 9.45 -11.64
N ALA A 187 -8.85 10.12 -12.75
CA ALA A 187 -10.15 9.96 -13.37
C ALA A 187 -10.39 8.51 -13.84
N LEU A 188 -9.45 7.93 -14.57
CA LEU A 188 -9.56 6.55 -15.07
C LEU A 188 -9.64 5.53 -13.93
N LEU A 189 -8.83 5.69 -12.88
CA LEU A 189 -8.85 4.79 -11.72
C LEU A 189 -10.24 4.78 -11.05
N VAL A 190 -10.83 5.95 -10.81
CA VAL A 190 -12.17 6.05 -10.21
C VAL A 190 -13.23 5.46 -11.12
N ILE A 191 -13.22 5.80 -12.41
CA ILE A 191 -14.20 5.32 -13.39
C ILE A 191 -14.15 3.80 -13.52
N PHE A 192 -12.98 3.22 -13.77
CA PHE A 192 -12.86 1.77 -13.97
C PHE A 192 -13.06 0.97 -12.68
N SER A 193 -12.72 1.53 -11.52
CA SER A 193 -13.09 0.93 -10.23
C SER A 193 -14.60 0.92 -10.01
N ALA A 194 -15.32 1.98 -10.43
CA ALA A 194 -16.78 1.99 -10.40
C ALA A 194 -17.37 0.96 -11.37
N VAL A 195 -16.86 0.87 -12.59
CA VAL A 195 -17.28 -0.14 -13.57
C VAL A 195 -17.09 -1.55 -13.01
N LEU A 196 -15.91 -1.85 -12.44
CA LEU A 196 -15.64 -3.17 -11.86
C LEU A 196 -16.56 -3.44 -10.65
N SER A 197 -16.84 -2.46 -9.82
CA SER A 197 -17.79 -2.59 -8.69
C SER A 197 -19.21 -2.89 -9.18
N ILE A 198 -19.67 -2.21 -10.24
CA ILE A 198 -20.98 -2.49 -10.87
C ILE A 198 -21.03 -3.92 -11.41
N ILE A 199 -19.95 -4.39 -12.04
CA ILE A 199 -19.87 -5.77 -12.55
C ILE A 199 -19.93 -6.78 -11.39
N VAL A 200 -19.22 -6.54 -10.30
CA VAL A 200 -19.28 -7.39 -9.09
C VAL A 200 -20.72 -7.49 -8.57
N LEU A 201 -21.42 -6.36 -8.45
CA LEU A 201 -22.80 -6.30 -7.99
C LEU A 201 -23.76 -6.99 -8.97
N SER A 202 -23.57 -6.83 -10.28
CA SER A 202 -24.42 -7.43 -11.31
C SER A 202 -24.23 -8.94 -11.46
N ARG A 203 -23.06 -9.47 -11.14
CA ARG A 203 -22.80 -10.91 -11.08
C ARG A 203 -23.37 -11.56 -9.82
N GLY A 204 -23.39 -10.81 -8.71
CA GLY A 204 -23.73 -11.33 -7.40
C GLY A 204 -22.64 -12.23 -6.82
N LEU A 205 -23.04 -13.12 -5.92
CA LEU A 205 -22.18 -14.01 -5.16
C LEU A 205 -22.49 -15.47 -5.48
N THR A 206 -21.46 -16.32 -5.54
CA THR A 206 -21.58 -17.75 -5.84
C THR A 206 -20.80 -18.58 -4.82
N THR A 207 -21.32 -19.78 -4.51
CA THR A 207 -20.56 -20.78 -3.75
C THR A 207 -19.61 -21.52 -4.69
N GLY A 208 -18.44 -21.95 -4.18
CA GLY A 208 -17.49 -22.76 -4.96
C GLY A 208 -16.41 -21.98 -5.73
N GLY A 209 -16.58 -20.70 -5.98
CA GLY A 209 -15.55 -19.69 -6.32
C GLY A 209 -14.46 -20.07 -7.32
N SER A 210 -14.75 -20.81 -8.38
CA SER A 210 -13.75 -21.07 -9.42
C SER A 210 -14.18 -20.49 -10.76
N VAL A 211 -13.39 -19.58 -11.30
CA VAL A 211 -13.58 -19.01 -12.63
C VAL A 211 -13.19 -19.99 -13.75
N ASN A 212 -12.34 -20.98 -13.43
CA ASN A 212 -11.94 -22.05 -14.34
C ASN A 212 -11.94 -23.39 -13.57
N ASN A 213 -12.91 -24.22 -13.85
CA ASN A 213 -13.22 -25.51 -13.20
C ASN A 213 -12.15 -26.61 -13.30
N GLU A 214 -10.92 -26.34 -13.67
CA GLU A 214 -9.97 -27.40 -13.99
C GLU A 214 -9.27 -28.04 -12.77
N VAL A 215 -9.04 -27.32 -11.68
CA VAL A 215 -8.49 -27.91 -10.43
C VAL A 215 -9.00 -27.12 -9.22
N ALA A 216 -9.97 -27.65 -8.52
CA ALA A 216 -10.42 -27.07 -7.24
C ALA A 216 -9.68 -27.72 -6.07
N LEU A 217 -9.37 -26.93 -5.03
CA LEU A 217 -8.88 -27.47 -3.77
C LEU A 217 -9.95 -28.35 -3.13
N ARG A 218 -9.55 -29.52 -2.68
CA ARG A 218 -10.44 -30.58 -2.21
C ARG A 218 -10.91 -30.31 -0.77
N THR A 219 -12.12 -30.70 -0.46
CA THR A 219 -12.61 -30.86 0.91
C THR A 219 -13.11 -32.29 1.06
N LEU A 220 -12.55 -33.03 2.00
CA LEU A 220 -12.91 -34.43 2.28
C LEU A 220 -13.79 -34.48 3.54
N GLY A 221 -14.80 -35.33 3.53
CA GLY A 221 -15.67 -35.53 4.69
C GLY A 221 -17.16 -35.49 4.36
N PRO A 222 -18.02 -35.77 5.37
CA PRO A 222 -17.64 -35.97 6.78
C PRO A 222 -16.85 -37.28 6.98
N LEU A 223 -15.81 -37.21 7.79
CA LEU A 223 -14.95 -38.33 8.09
C LEU A 223 -15.26 -38.87 9.49
N PRO A 224 -15.07 -40.19 9.76
CA PRO A 224 -15.15 -40.74 11.10
C PRO A 224 -14.18 -40.01 12.04
N THR A 225 -14.58 -39.82 13.29
CA THR A 225 -13.84 -39.04 14.32
C THR A 225 -12.43 -39.54 14.61
N ALA A 226 -12.08 -40.74 14.17
CA ALA A 226 -10.77 -41.38 14.36
C ALA A 226 -10.00 -41.49 13.04
N ILE A 227 -9.37 -40.39 12.59
CA ILE A 227 -8.27 -40.43 11.59
C ILE A 227 -6.94 -40.71 12.32
N ALA A 228 -6.97 -41.11 13.56
CA ALA A 228 -5.81 -41.03 14.46
C ALA A 228 -4.70 -42.08 14.20
N ASP A 229 -4.96 -43.22 13.60
CA ASP A 229 -3.98 -44.33 13.55
C ASP A 229 -3.84 -45.03 12.17
N GLY A 230 -4.21 -44.37 11.06
CA GLY A 230 -4.16 -44.99 9.73
C GLY A 230 -3.17 -44.37 8.77
N THR A 231 -2.42 -45.20 8.07
CA THR A 231 -1.52 -44.78 6.98
C THR A 231 -2.26 -44.23 5.75
N THR A 232 -3.59 -44.33 5.72
CA THR A 232 -4.42 -43.87 4.59
C THR A 232 -5.64 -43.08 5.07
N ILE A 233 -5.99 -42.01 4.34
CA ILE A 233 -7.19 -41.21 4.59
C ILE A 233 -8.33 -41.70 3.69
N PRO A 234 -9.54 -41.92 4.23
CA PRO A 234 -10.70 -42.26 3.41
C PRO A 234 -10.93 -41.22 2.31
N GLY A 235 -10.99 -41.68 1.05
CA GLY A 235 -11.10 -40.79 -0.12
C GLY A 235 -9.77 -40.41 -0.78
N LEU A 236 -8.63 -40.87 -0.27
CA LEU A 236 -7.29 -40.69 -0.84
C LEU A 236 -6.54 -42.04 -0.91
N PRO A 237 -6.97 -42.98 -1.78
CA PRO A 237 -6.37 -44.33 -1.80
C PRO A 237 -4.91 -44.36 -2.27
N ASP A 238 -4.50 -43.36 -3.06
CA ASP A 238 -3.18 -43.27 -3.68
C ASP A 238 -2.21 -42.34 -2.91
N GLU A 239 -2.66 -41.78 -1.77
CA GLU A 239 -1.84 -40.88 -0.96
C GLU A 239 -1.48 -41.56 0.40
N THR A 240 -0.20 -41.52 0.72
CA THR A 240 0.34 -42.00 2.01
C THR A 240 0.47 -40.86 3.01
N VAL A 241 -0.02 -41.06 4.24
CA VAL A 241 0.17 -40.08 5.34
C VAL A 241 1.62 -40.11 5.79
N LEU A 242 2.26 -38.94 5.83
CA LEU A 242 3.64 -38.80 6.28
C LEU A 242 3.68 -38.57 7.81
N GLU A 243 4.64 -39.17 8.47
CA GLU A 243 4.95 -38.83 9.87
C GLU A 243 5.41 -37.35 9.95
N PRO A 244 4.94 -36.59 10.97
CA PRO A 244 5.33 -35.20 11.12
C PRO A 244 6.84 -35.06 11.33
N ALA A 245 7.54 -34.38 10.46
CA ALA A 245 8.92 -33.95 10.66
C ALA A 245 9.02 -33.01 11.89
N ALA A 246 10.22 -32.85 12.46
CA ALA A 246 10.43 -32.16 13.74
C ALA A 246 9.76 -30.75 13.81
N GLY A 247 9.79 -29.97 12.74
CA GLY A 247 9.15 -28.65 12.66
C GLY A 247 7.61 -28.71 12.53
N TRP A 248 7.04 -29.85 12.19
CA TRP A 248 5.60 -30.05 11.97
C TRP A 248 4.88 -30.65 13.19
N VAL A 249 5.63 -31.16 14.17
CA VAL A 249 5.08 -31.70 15.41
C VAL A 249 4.32 -30.61 16.16
N GLY A 250 3.07 -30.91 16.53
CA GLY A 250 2.18 -29.95 17.23
C GLY A 250 1.51 -28.92 16.33
N THR A 251 1.73 -28.97 15.00
CA THR A 251 0.92 -28.19 14.06
C THR A 251 -0.42 -28.89 13.79
N PRO A 252 -1.46 -28.16 13.37
CA PRO A 252 -2.77 -28.78 13.10
C PRO A 252 -2.87 -29.37 11.69
N PHE A 253 -1.76 -29.64 11.02
CA PHE A 253 -1.75 -30.08 9.62
C PHE A 253 -1.42 -31.57 9.51
N ILE A 254 -2.08 -32.23 8.55
CA ILE A 254 -1.75 -33.57 8.10
C ILE A 254 -1.10 -33.43 6.73
N VAL A 255 0.03 -34.09 6.52
CA VAL A 255 0.75 -34.09 5.24
C VAL A 255 0.61 -35.45 4.60
N THR A 256 0.21 -35.49 3.34
CA THR A 256 0.18 -36.72 2.55
C THR A 256 1.08 -36.58 1.32
N ARG A 257 1.54 -37.71 0.80
CA ARG A 257 2.33 -37.79 -0.44
C ARG A 257 1.63 -38.70 -1.43
N ASP A 258 1.44 -38.21 -2.63
CA ASP A 258 1.03 -39.02 -3.77
C ASP A 258 2.23 -39.87 -4.24
N GLU A 259 2.04 -41.19 -4.26
CA GLU A 259 3.12 -42.15 -4.58
C GLU A 259 3.57 -42.05 -6.05
N ALA A 260 2.67 -41.72 -6.98
CA ALA A 260 2.97 -41.65 -8.40
C ALA A 260 3.68 -40.36 -8.80
N THR A 261 3.27 -39.21 -8.23
CA THR A 261 3.77 -37.88 -8.62
C THR A 261 4.76 -37.29 -7.63
N SER A 262 4.91 -37.89 -6.44
CA SER A 262 5.67 -37.36 -5.30
C SER A 262 5.16 -36.00 -4.79
N ARG A 263 3.97 -35.58 -5.23
CA ARG A 263 3.34 -34.32 -4.79
C ARG A 263 2.90 -34.43 -3.34
N LEU A 264 3.19 -33.38 -2.57
CA LEU A 264 2.70 -33.24 -1.21
C LEU A 264 1.33 -32.55 -1.20
N SER A 265 0.37 -33.13 -0.47
CA SER A 265 -0.88 -32.48 -0.12
C SER A 265 -0.88 -32.19 1.39
N VAL A 266 -1.33 -31.00 1.76
CA VAL A 266 -1.44 -30.57 3.14
C VAL A 266 -2.91 -30.40 3.49
N TRP A 267 -3.34 -30.96 4.61
CA TRP A 267 -4.73 -30.98 5.02
C TRP A 267 -4.90 -30.28 6.36
N LYS A 268 -5.90 -29.39 6.42
CA LYS A 268 -6.32 -28.74 7.65
C LYS A 268 -7.60 -29.40 8.18
N PRO A 269 -7.56 -30.10 9.32
CA PRO A 269 -8.76 -30.60 9.97
C PRO A 269 -9.69 -29.46 10.41
N ARG A 270 -10.98 -29.66 10.17
CA ARG A 270 -12.06 -28.76 10.58
C ARG A 270 -13.24 -29.56 11.10
N THR A 271 -13.76 -29.21 12.26
CA THR A 271 -14.99 -29.75 12.80
C THR A 271 -16.11 -28.74 12.60
N ASP A 272 -17.26 -29.15 12.06
CA ASP A 272 -18.41 -28.29 11.90
C ASP A 272 -19.24 -28.19 13.21
N ALA A 273 -20.35 -27.45 13.15
CA ALA A 273 -21.24 -27.24 14.31
C ALA A 273 -21.94 -28.54 14.77
N ASP A 274 -22.09 -29.49 13.88
CA ASP A 274 -22.73 -30.80 14.15
C ASP A 274 -21.71 -31.85 14.64
N GLY A 275 -20.46 -31.47 14.80
CA GLY A 275 -19.38 -32.33 15.26
C GLY A 275 -18.75 -33.22 14.18
N ALA A 276 -19.13 -33.05 12.91
CA ALA A 276 -18.55 -33.77 11.78
C ALA A 276 -17.17 -33.20 11.42
N THR A 277 -16.19 -34.08 11.18
CA THR A 277 -14.83 -33.71 10.82
C THR A 277 -14.65 -33.70 9.31
N TYR A 278 -14.02 -32.63 8.82
CA TYR A 278 -13.65 -32.43 7.41
C TYR A 278 -12.15 -32.16 7.34
N LEU A 279 -11.55 -32.49 6.19
CA LEU A 279 -10.19 -32.07 5.83
C LEU A 279 -10.26 -31.11 4.66
N ASP A 280 -9.90 -29.86 4.91
CA ASP A 280 -9.79 -28.85 3.88
C ASP A 280 -8.35 -28.83 3.31
N GLU A 281 -8.18 -28.97 2.00
CA GLU A 281 -6.88 -28.95 1.34
C GLU A 281 -6.24 -27.56 1.47
N ALA A 282 -4.99 -27.53 1.91
CA ALA A 282 -4.13 -26.35 2.04
C ALA A 282 -3.04 -26.37 0.96
N GLN A 283 -2.40 -25.24 0.72
CA GLN A 283 -1.29 -25.12 -0.21
C GLN A 283 0.00 -24.84 0.55
N ILE A 284 1.11 -25.43 0.10
CA ILE A 284 2.41 -25.27 0.75
C ILE A 284 3.43 -24.69 -0.23
N VAL A 285 4.21 -23.74 0.26
CA VAL A 285 5.40 -23.20 -0.41
C VAL A 285 6.60 -23.40 0.51
N THR A 286 7.58 -24.16 0.06
CA THR A 286 8.81 -24.43 0.80
C THR A 286 9.97 -23.68 0.15
N THR A 287 10.75 -22.96 0.95
CA THR A 287 12.04 -22.40 0.55
C THR A 287 13.13 -23.24 1.17
N THR A 288 13.94 -23.89 0.35
CA THR A 288 15.06 -24.73 0.82
C THR A 288 16.20 -23.87 1.37
N PRO A 289 17.14 -24.42 2.13
CA PRO A 289 18.32 -23.69 2.61
C PRO A 289 19.15 -23.04 1.48
N GLU A 290 19.15 -23.66 0.27
CA GLU A 290 19.81 -23.12 -0.93
C GLU A 290 19.00 -22.02 -1.63
N GLY A 291 17.82 -21.64 -1.09
CA GLY A 291 16.96 -20.59 -1.65
C GLY A 291 16.07 -21.04 -2.82
N LYS A 292 15.94 -22.34 -3.09
CA LYS A 292 14.99 -22.85 -4.10
C LYS A 292 13.58 -22.82 -3.55
N THR A 293 12.61 -22.49 -4.40
CA THR A 293 11.19 -22.48 -4.06
C THR A 293 10.52 -23.74 -4.60
N LEU A 294 9.88 -24.49 -3.72
CA LEU A 294 9.05 -25.65 -4.04
C LEU A 294 7.59 -25.30 -3.74
N VAL A 295 6.67 -25.82 -4.56
CA VAL A 295 5.22 -25.77 -4.35
C VAL A 295 4.74 -27.22 -4.26
N ALA A 296 4.02 -27.56 -3.20
CA ALA A 296 3.57 -28.94 -2.96
C ALA A 296 4.71 -29.98 -3.06
N GLY A 297 5.92 -29.61 -2.59
CA GLY A 297 7.12 -30.45 -2.63
C GLY A 297 7.84 -30.53 -3.99
N LEU A 298 7.25 -29.97 -5.05
CA LEU A 298 7.80 -29.98 -6.42
C LEU A 298 8.42 -28.62 -6.77
N PRO A 299 9.35 -28.54 -7.73
CA PRO A 299 9.84 -27.26 -8.23
C PRO A 299 8.69 -26.37 -8.68
N LYS A 300 8.80 -25.06 -8.40
CA LYS A 300 7.79 -24.10 -8.83
C LYS A 300 7.84 -23.91 -10.34
N GLY A 301 6.76 -24.28 -11.03
CA GLY A 301 6.65 -24.15 -12.49
C GLY A 301 5.44 -24.88 -13.05
N ARG A 302 5.44 -25.06 -14.39
CA ARG A 302 4.33 -25.61 -15.18
C ARG A 302 4.71 -26.85 -15.97
N GLY A 303 5.95 -27.25 -15.90
CA GLY A 303 6.45 -28.44 -16.58
C GLY A 303 6.00 -29.74 -15.92
N GLU A 304 6.28 -30.84 -16.57
CA GLU A 304 6.11 -32.17 -15.96
C GLU A 304 7.02 -32.26 -14.71
N GLY A 305 6.46 -32.68 -13.57
CA GLY A 305 7.16 -32.71 -12.29
C GLY A 305 7.30 -31.34 -11.60
N GLU A 306 6.61 -30.31 -12.06
CA GLU A 306 6.54 -28.98 -11.44
C GLU A 306 5.15 -28.73 -10.87
N ALA A 307 5.02 -27.76 -9.96
CA ALA A 307 3.74 -27.34 -9.40
C ALA A 307 3.61 -25.83 -9.25
N GLU A 308 2.38 -25.35 -9.39
CA GLU A 308 2.00 -23.96 -9.12
C GLU A 308 0.92 -23.90 -8.05
N LEU A 309 0.80 -22.71 -7.43
CA LEU A 309 -0.30 -22.40 -6.53
C LEU A 309 -1.61 -22.24 -7.30
N LEU A 310 -2.69 -22.71 -6.70
CA LEU A 310 -4.05 -22.51 -7.19
C LEU A 310 -4.62 -21.19 -6.65
N PRO A 311 -5.47 -20.50 -7.41
CA PRO A 311 -6.16 -19.32 -6.94
C PRO A 311 -7.16 -19.68 -5.84
N VAL A 312 -7.40 -18.74 -4.93
CA VAL A 312 -8.18 -18.95 -3.72
C VAL A 312 -9.23 -17.86 -3.51
N GLY A 313 -10.08 -18.03 -2.48
CA GLY A 313 -11.11 -17.08 -2.10
C GLY A 313 -12.50 -17.51 -2.60
N SER A 314 -13.36 -17.96 -1.68
CA SER A 314 -14.70 -18.44 -2.04
C SER A 314 -15.67 -18.31 -0.87
N ILE A 315 -16.94 -18.41 -1.18
CA ILE A 315 -18.02 -18.52 -0.22
C ILE A 315 -18.25 -20.01 0.07
N ALA A 316 -18.23 -20.35 1.36
CA ALA A 316 -18.52 -21.71 1.80
C ALA A 316 -20.04 -21.99 1.80
N ARG A 317 -20.84 -20.99 2.20
CA ARG A 317 -22.31 -21.10 2.26
C ARG A 317 -22.96 -19.73 2.08
N LEU A 318 -23.93 -19.64 1.21
CA LEU A 318 -24.81 -18.49 1.03
C LEU A 318 -26.08 -18.61 1.91
N PRO A 319 -26.74 -17.48 2.25
CA PRO A 319 -28.03 -17.50 2.93
C PRO A 319 -29.06 -18.36 2.20
N GLY A 320 -29.83 -19.15 2.95
CA GLY A 320 -30.83 -20.05 2.36
C GLY A 320 -30.25 -21.28 1.64
N GLY A 321 -28.91 -21.48 1.65
CA GLY A 321 -28.28 -22.64 1.02
C GLY A 321 -28.29 -22.61 -0.52
N VAL A 322 -28.52 -21.45 -1.13
CA VAL A 322 -28.49 -21.29 -2.60
C VAL A 322 -27.07 -21.35 -3.13
N ALA A 323 -26.90 -21.78 -4.39
CA ALA A 323 -25.60 -21.82 -5.05
C ALA A 323 -25.13 -20.44 -5.54
N GLU A 324 -26.08 -19.58 -5.93
CA GLU A 324 -25.83 -18.22 -6.43
C GLU A 324 -26.97 -17.28 -6.04
N THR A 325 -26.65 -15.98 -5.93
CA THR A 325 -27.64 -14.96 -5.53
C THR A 325 -28.29 -14.25 -6.71
N GLY A 326 -27.64 -14.25 -7.88
CA GLY A 326 -27.95 -13.29 -8.95
C GLY A 326 -27.50 -11.85 -8.59
N PRO A 327 -27.93 -10.83 -9.38
CA PRO A 327 -27.57 -9.42 -9.16
C PRO A 327 -27.99 -8.92 -7.78
N LEU A 328 -27.13 -8.14 -7.13
CA LEU A 328 -27.33 -7.59 -5.80
C LEU A 328 -27.30 -6.06 -5.82
N GLY A 329 -28.16 -5.43 -5.04
CA GLY A 329 -28.06 -4.00 -4.76
C GLY A 329 -26.88 -3.66 -3.86
N PRO A 330 -26.42 -2.39 -3.84
CA PRO A 330 -25.23 -2.00 -3.07
C PRO A 330 -25.29 -2.36 -1.59
N LEU A 331 -26.40 -2.12 -0.91
CA LEU A 331 -26.57 -2.47 0.51
C LEU A 331 -26.86 -3.96 0.73
N GLU A 332 -27.57 -4.57 -0.21
CA GLU A 332 -27.88 -5.99 -0.19
C GLU A 332 -26.62 -6.86 -0.27
N PHE A 333 -25.61 -6.43 -1.06
CA PHE A 333 -24.30 -7.09 -1.13
C PHE A 333 -23.68 -7.27 0.25
N PHE A 334 -23.64 -6.22 1.07
CA PHE A 334 -23.08 -6.31 2.42
C PHE A 334 -23.93 -7.19 3.35
N ARG A 335 -25.26 -7.14 3.25
CA ARG A 335 -26.14 -8.02 4.02
C ARG A 335 -25.89 -9.48 3.68
N THR A 336 -25.86 -9.79 2.38
CA THR A 336 -25.62 -11.15 1.90
C THR A 336 -24.25 -11.66 2.34
N ILE A 337 -23.19 -10.85 2.25
CA ILE A 337 -21.88 -11.23 2.80
C ILE A 337 -21.97 -11.46 4.32
N GLY A 338 -22.64 -10.58 5.06
CA GLY A 338 -22.81 -10.70 6.51
C GLY A 338 -23.48 -12.00 6.96
N ASP A 339 -24.43 -12.47 6.16
CA ASP A 339 -25.22 -13.68 6.42
C ASP A 339 -24.61 -14.96 5.80
N SER A 340 -23.46 -14.84 5.11
CA SER A 340 -22.73 -15.95 4.46
C SER A 340 -21.61 -16.48 5.35
N ASP A 341 -21.16 -17.70 5.05
CA ASP A 341 -19.89 -18.24 5.55
C ASP A 341 -18.83 -18.16 4.47
N ILE A 342 -17.68 -17.57 4.77
CA ILE A 342 -16.62 -17.25 3.81
C ILE A 342 -15.37 -18.05 4.13
N LYS A 343 -14.73 -18.65 3.12
CA LYS A 343 -13.41 -19.31 3.24
C LYS A 343 -12.31 -18.24 3.17
N LEU A 344 -11.91 -17.68 4.32
CA LEU A 344 -10.75 -16.79 4.41
C LEU A 344 -9.46 -17.61 4.35
N TRP A 345 -8.46 -17.08 3.67
CA TRP A 345 -7.15 -17.73 3.60
C TRP A 345 -6.19 -17.14 4.62
N ARG A 346 -5.54 -18.03 5.36
CA ARG A 346 -4.54 -17.73 6.39
C ARG A 346 -3.25 -18.42 6.04
N ASN A 347 -2.15 -18.01 6.67
CA ASN A 347 -0.89 -18.71 6.53
C ASN A 347 -0.26 -19.01 7.89
N GLN A 348 0.54 -20.07 7.92
CA GLN A 348 1.38 -20.43 9.04
C GLN A 348 2.77 -20.79 8.51
N THR A 349 3.78 -20.21 9.12
CA THR A 349 5.18 -20.52 8.81
C THR A 349 5.67 -21.63 9.70
N ILE A 350 6.35 -22.60 9.12
CA ILE A 350 6.94 -23.76 9.76
C ILE A 350 8.43 -23.78 9.42
N ALA A 351 9.28 -23.86 10.43
CA ALA A 351 10.71 -24.06 10.24
C ALA A 351 10.98 -25.54 9.92
N GLU A 352 11.69 -25.81 8.84
CA GLU A 352 12.06 -27.17 8.45
C GLU A 352 13.32 -27.63 9.21
N ALA A 353 13.44 -28.94 9.43
CA ALA A 353 14.56 -29.53 10.16
C ALA A 353 15.92 -29.32 9.49
N ASP A 354 15.93 -29.15 8.17
CA ASP A 354 17.12 -28.89 7.36
C ASP A 354 17.55 -27.43 7.33
N GLY A 355 16.82 -26.53 8.03
CA GLY A 355 17.03 -25.08 8.02
C GLY A 355 16.26 -24.34 6.94
N GLY A 356 15.46 -25.04 6.13
CA GLY A 356 14.50 -24.47 5.22
C GLY A 356 13.27 -23.88 5.94
N LYS A 357 12.35 -23.33 5.15
CA LYS A 357 11.13 -22.70 5.66
C LYS A 357 9.94 -23.07 4.79
N SER A 358 8.90 -23.63 5.38
CA SER A 358 7.61 -23.87 4.73
C SER A 358 6.56 -22.87 5.18
N VAL A 359 5.75 -22.39 4.24
CA VAL A 359 4.57 -21.56 4.53
C VAL A 359 3.35 -22.32 4.03
N VAL A 360 2.47 -22.69 4.95
CA VAL A 360 1.21 -23.35 4.65
C VAL A 360 0.11 -22.31 4.55
N TYR A 361 -0.57 -22.26 3.41
CA TYR A 361 -1.74 -21.42 3.15
C TYR A 361 -2.98 -22.29 3.24
N TYR A 362 -3.89 -21.98 4.16
CA TYR A 362 -5.05 -22.83 4.46
C TYR A 362 -6.34 -22.04 4.58
N PRO A 363 -7.49 -22.63 4.20
CA PRO A 363 -8.78 -21.99 4.35
C PRO A 363 -9.25 -22.03 5.81
N GLN A 364 -9.94 -20.98 6.21
CA GLN A 364 -10.64 -20.87 7.49
C GLN A 364 -12.06 -20.37 7.22
N VAL A 365 -13.05 -21.24 7.42
CA VAL A 365 -14.46 -20.84 7.32
C VAL A 365 -14.78 -19.84 8.42
N THR A 366 -15.24 -18.67 8.03
CA THR A 366 -15.48 -17.54 8.93
C THR A 366 -16.86 -16.94 8.60
N PRO A 367 -17.72 -16.73 9.60
CA PRO A 367 -18.99 -16.03 9.40
C PRO A 367 -18.78 -14.63 8.80
N GLY A 368 -19.57 -14.26 7.81
CA GLY A 368 -19.48 -12.96 7.14
C GLY A 368 -19.70 -11.78 8.08
N SER A 369 -20.55 -11.95 9.11
CA SER A 369 -20.71 -10.98 10.19
C SER A 369 -19.39 -10.67 10.93
N LYS A 370 -18.48 -11.65 11.02
CA LYS A 370 -17.14 -11.46 11.58
C LYS A 370 -16.20 -10.79 10.55
N VAL A 371 -16.34 -11.13 9.27
CA VAL A 371 -15.56 -10.51 8.17
C VAL A 371 -15.86 -9.01 8.06
N LEU A 372 -17.10 -8.60 8.28
CA LEU A 372 -17.52 -7.19 8.25
C LEU A 372 -17.31 -6.45 9.58
N ARG A 373 -16.80 -7.12 10.59
CA ARG A 373 -16.58 -6.57 11.93
C ARG A 373 -15.14 -6.04 12.07
N PRO A 374 -14.91 -4.81 12.56
CA PRO A 374 -13.58 -4.28 12.75
C PRO A 374 -12.86 -4.89 13.97
N GLY A 375 -11.51 -4.95 13.92
CA GLY A 375 -10.65 -5.39 15.02
C GLY A 375 -10.32 -6.88 15.03
N GLU A 376 -10.45 -7.55 13.90
CA GLU A 376 -10.09 -8.97 13.73
C GLU A 376 -8.62 -9.16 13.28
N HIS A 377 -8.06 -8.19 12.55
CA HIS A 377 -6.67 -8.23 12.13
C HIS A 377 -5.73 -7.73 13.25
N PRO A 378 -4.55 -8.33 13.46
CA PRO A 378 -3.61 -7.93 14.53
C PRO A 378 -3.30 -6.44 14.58
N THR A 379 -3.12 -5.77 13.44
CA THR A 379 -2.87 -4.32 13.35
C THR A 379 -4.03 -3.48 13.93
N PHE A 380 -5.26 -3.97 13.87
CA PHE A 380 -6.47 -3.29 14.34
C PHE A 380 -7.07 -3.95 15.60
N ALA A 381 -6.37 -4.93 16.16
CA ALA A 381 -6.82 -5.68 17.34
C ALA A 381 -7.15 -4.75 18.52
N GLY A 382 -6.55 -3.58 18.61
CA GLY A 382 -6.82 -2.57 19.64
C GLY A 382 -8.28 -2.12 19.75
N ILE A 383 -9.08 -2.30 18.69
CA ILE A 383 -10.53 -1.99 18.73
C ILE A 383 -11.26 -2.92 19.71
N ARG A 384 -10.84 -4.19 19.82
CA ARG A 384 -11.52 -5.24 20.60
C ARG A 384 -10.68 -5.84 21.71
N SER A 385 -9.36 -5.77 21.59
CA SER A 385 -8.42 -6.34 22.56
C SER A 385 -8.59 -5.72 23.94
N GLY A 386 -8.51 -6.54 24.98
CA GLY A 386 -8.38 -6.09 26.36
C GLY A 386 -6.98 -5.55 26.70
N ARG A 387 -5.99 -5.83 25.86
CA ARG A 387 -4.59 -5.43 26.07
C ARG A 387 -4.39 -3.96 25.76
N TRP A 388 -3.82 -3.22 26.71
CA TRP A 388 -3.59 -1.79 26.57
C TRP A 388 -2.63 -1.44 25.41
N LEU A 389 -1.60 -2.24 25.20
CA LEU A 389 -0.62 -2.00 24.14
C LEU A 389 -1.23 -2.08 22.74
N ASP A 390 -2.17 -3.03 22.51
CA ASP A 390 -2.86 -3.13 21.23
C ASP A 390 -3.73 -1.88 20.94
N LYS A 391 -4.33 -1.29 21.99
CA LYS A 391 -5.09 -0.04 21.87
C LYS A 391 -4.19 1.14 21.52
N LEU A 392 -3.00 1.21 22.16
CA LEU A 392 -2.02 2.25 21.85
C LEU A 392 -1.50 2.13 20.42
N ASP A 393 -1.20 0.92 19.95
CA ASP A 393 -0.73 0.69 18.57
C ASP A 393 -1.79 1.10 17.55
N PHE A 394 -3.04 0.70 17.75
CA PHE A 394 -4.16 1.12 16.90
C PHE A 394 -4.33 2.65 16.86
N LEU A 395 -4.37 3.32 18.03
CA LEU A 395 -4.50 4.77 18.10
C LEU A 395 -3.30 5.47 17.46
N SER A 396 -2.11 4.91 17.64
CA SER A 396 -0.87 5.40 17.07
C SER A 396 -0.88 5.35 15.55
N LEU A 397 -1.34 4.21 14.97
CA LEU A 397 -1.52 4.08 13.54
C LEU A 397 -2.53 5.11 13.00
N MET A 398 -3.72 5.20 13.61
CA MET A 398 -4.77 6.12 13.15
C MET A 398 -4.30 7.57 13.21
N LEU A 399 -3.59 7.97 14.27
CA LEU A 399 -3.03 9.31 14.40
C LEU A 399 -1.94 9.59 13.34
N ALA A 400 -1.12 8.59 13.03
CA ALA A 400 -0.11 8.67 11.98
C ALA A 400 -0.74 8.83 10.59
N LEU A 401 -1.77 8.06 10.27
CA LEU A 401 -2.48 8.16 8.98
C LEU A 401 -3.17 9.53 8.82
N PHE A 402 -3.84 9.97 9.87
CA PHE A 402 -4.52 11.26 9.94
C PHE A 402 -3.53 12.43 9.82
N GLY A 403 -2.51 12.49 10.67
CA GLY A 403 -1.54 13.57 10.68
C GLY A 403 -0.60 13.55 9.46
N GLY A 404 -0.24 12.34 9.01
CA GLY A 404 0.62 12.13 7.85
C GLY A 404 0.00 12.67 6.58
N THR A 405 -1.26 12.33 6.30
CA THR A 405 -1.99 12.83 5.11
C THR A 405 -1.96 14.36 5.02
N ALA A 406 -2.14 15.06 6.14
CA ALA A 406 -2.15 16.51 6.18
C ALA A 406 -0.75 17.16 6.07
N SER A 407 0.34 16.38 6.12
CA SER A 407 1.71 16.88 6.20
C SER A 407 2.69 16.25 5.20
N LEU A 408 2.19 15.57 4.16
CA LEU A 408 3.00 14.99 3.08
C LEU A 408 3.57 16.08 2.15
N PRO A 409 4.88 16.29 2.08
CA PRO A 409 5.46 17.37 1.30
C PRO A 409 5.06 17.37 -0.18
N HIS A 410 5.06 16.19 -0.86
CA HIS A 410 4.73 16.07 -2.28
C HIS A 410 3.26 16.40 -2.59
N ILE A 411 2.35 16.20 -1.64
CA ILE A 411 0.95 16.61 -1.77
C ILE A 411 0.82 18.12 -1.53
N LEU A 412 1.49 18.65 -0.50
CA LEU A 412 1.39 20.05 -0.12
C LEU A 412 1.88 21.02 -1.21
N ILE A 413 2.93 20.67 -1.96
CA ILE A 413 3.43 21.50 -3.06
C ILE A 413 2.42 21.69 -4.20
N ARG A 414 1.40 20.83 -4.31
CA ARG A 414 0.33 21.00 -5.31
C ARG A 414 -0.55 22.21 -5.07
N TYR A 415 -0.60 22.74 -3.86
CA TYR A 415 -1.29 23.99 -3.59
C TYR A 415 -0.65 25.19 -4.31
N TYR A 416 0.63 25.09 -4.70
CA TYR A 416 1.32 26.13 -5.45
C TYR A 416 0.98 26.15 -6.94
N THR A 417 0.38 25.08 -7.47
CA THR A 417 0.06 24.95 -8.90
C THR A 417 -1.21 25.67 -9.30
N VAL A 418 -2.06 26.09 -8.37
CA VAL A 418 -3.32 26.78 -8.63
C VAL A 418 -3.17 28.30 -8.47
N LYS A 419 -4.13 29.05 -9.01
CA LYS A 419 -4.11 30.50 -9.11
C LYS A 419 -4.11 31.21 -7.76
N ASP A 420 -4.99 30.83 -6.85
CA ASP A 420 -5.27 31.53 -5.60
C ASP A 420 -5.72 30.57 -4.47
N GLU A 421 -5.94 31.11 -3.27
CA GLU A 421 -6.34 30.37 -2.08
C GLU A 421 -7.73 29.72 -2.24
N ALA A 422 -8.67 30.42 -2.90
CA ALA A 422 -10.00 29.87 -3.17
C ALA A 422 -9.94 28.67 -4.12
N ALA A 423 -9.06 28.71 -5.12
CA ALA A 423 -8.80 27.60 -6.02
C ALA A 423 -8.14 26.42 -5.27
N ALA A 424 -7.25 26.69 -4.32
CA ALA A 424 -6.65 25.66 -3.47
C ALA A 424 -7.72 24.92 -2.65
N ARG A 425 -8.61 25.65 -1.98
CA ARG A 425 -9.73 25.07 -1.22
C ARG A 425 -10.68 24.26 -2.12
N LYS A 426 -11.09 24.80 -3.27
CA LYS A 426 -11.96 24.09 -4.23
C LYS A 426 -11.30 22.82 -4.76
N SER A 427 -10.01 22.85 -5.05
CA SER A 427 -9.25 21.66 -5.45
C SER A 427 -9.29 20.57 -4.37
N THR A 428 -9.14 20.96 -3.11
CA THR A 428 -9.16 20.01 -1.98
C THR A 428 -10.54 19.36 -1.83
N ILE A 429 -11.64 20.13 -1.98
CA ILE A 429 -13.01 19.59 -1.95
C ILE A 429 -13.21 18.55 -3.05
N VAL A 430 -12.79 18.84 -4.29
CA VAL A 430 -12.86 17.88 -5.39
C VAL A 430 -12.00 16.65 -5.10
N GLY A 431 -10.78 16.85 -4.60
CA GLY A 431 -9.90 15.76 -4.21
C GLY A 431 -10.54 14.83 -3.16
N ILE A 432 -11.11 15.40 -2.09
CA ILE A 432 -11.81 14.64 -1.04
C ILE A 432 -12.99 13.85 -1.63
N GLY A 433 -13.79 14.46 -2.51
CA GLY A 433 -14.92 13.79 -3.16
C GLY A 433 -14.46 12.59 -4.00
N CYS A 434 -13.44 12.75 -4.83
CA CYS A 434 -12.89 11.67 -5.65
C CYS A 434 -12.25 10.56 -4.79
N ILE A 435 -11.46 10.93 -3.78
CA ILE A 435 -10.77 9.97 -2.89
C ILE A 435 -11.79 9.20 -2.04
N GLY A 436 -12.75 9.91 -1.45
CA GLY A 436 -13.78 9.29 -0.62
C GLY A 436 -14.65 8.31 -1.42
N PHE A 437 -15.08 8.71 -2.62
CA PHE A 437 -15.84 7.84 -3.51
C PHE A 437 -15.03 6.59 -3.91
N PHE A 438 -13.76 6.77 -4.28
CA PHE A 438 -12.88 5.65 -4.59
C PHE A 438 -12.73 4.68 -3.40
N TYR A 439 -12.57 5.19 -2.18
CA TYR A 439 -12.47 4.31 -1.01
C TYR A 439 -13.75 3.51 -0.77
N VAL A 440 -14.93 4.07 -1.01
CA VAL A 440 -16.17 3.28 -0.98
C VAL A 440 -16.13 2.15 -1.99
N LEU A 441 -15.61 2.40 -3.21
CA LEU A 441 -15.47 1.36 -4.23
C LEU A 441 -14.50 0.25 -3.80
N THR A 442 -13.45 0.55 -3.03
CA THR A 442 -12.49 -0.48 -2.57
C THR A 442 -13.13 -1.55 -1.67
N LEU A 443 -14.24 -1.24 -0.99
CA LEU A 443 -15.01 -2.25 -0.24
C LEU A 443 -15.58 -3.31 -1.18
N TYR A 444 -16.24 -2.88 -2.26
CA TYR A 444 -16.80 -3.81 -3.25
C TYR A 444 -15.70 -4.60 -3.96
N LEU A 445 -14.60 -3.92 -4.31
CA LEU A 445 -13.47 -4.57 -4.99
C LEU A 445 -12.79 -5.60 -4.09
N GLY A 446 -12.51 -5.25 -2.84
CA GLY A 446 -11.84 -6.15 -1.90
C GLY A 446 -12.71 -7.34 -1.49
N LEU A 447 -13.99 -7.10 -1.14
CA LEU A 447 -14.93 -8.16 -0.80
C LEU A 447 -15.30 -9.01 -2.04
N GLY A 448 -15.43 -8.38 -3.20
CA GLY A 448 -15.61 -9.10 -4.47
C GLY A 448 -14.41 -10.00 -4.79
N ALA A 449 -13.19 -9.53 -4.59
CA ALA A 449 -11.98 -10.34 -4.75
C ALA A 449 -11.93 -11.52 -3.75
N MET A 450 -12.30 -11.28 -2.48
CA MET A 450 -12.39 -12.29 -1.43
C MET A 450 -13.25 -13.49 -1.83
N THR A 451 -14.29 -13.25 -2.62
CA THR A 451 -15.32 -14.23 -2.97
C THR A 451 -15.23 -14.75 -4.40
N SER A 452 -14.27 -14.25 -5.21
CA SER A 452 -14.18 -14.50 -6.65
C SER A 452 -13.49 -15.82 -7.05
N GLY A 453 -12.76 -16.47 -6.12
CA GLY A 453 -11.92 -17.62 -6.46
C GLY A 453 -10.65 -17.28 -7.26
N ALA A 454 -10.23 -16.01 -7.26
CA ALA A 454 -9.13 -15.53 -8.10
C ALA A 454 -7.91 -15.02 -7.32
N LEU A 455 -7.92 -15.07 -5.98
CA LEU A 455 -6.85 -14.51 -5.15
C LEU A 455 -5.56 -15.32 -5.24
N ASP A 456 -4.42 -14.64 -5.22
CA ASP A 456 -3.12 -15.23 -4.95
C ASP A 456 -2.90 -15.33 -3.42
N PRO A 457 -2.75 -16.52 -2.84
CA PRO A 457 -2.54 -16.67 -1.40
C PRO A 457 -1.23 -16.03 -0.90
N VAL A 458 -0.26 -15.81 -1.80
CA VAL A 458 1.08 -15.29 -1.46
C VAL A 458 1.14 -13.77 -1.57
N ASP A 459 0.49 -13.17 -2.57
CA ASP A 459 0.57 -11.72 -2.83
C ASP A 459 -0.80 -11.03 -2.73
N THR A 460 -1.06 -10.44 -1.57
CA THR A 460 -2.30 -9.71 -1.30
C THR A 460 -2.48 -8.48 -2.21
N ASN A 461 -1.40 -7.89 -2.73
CA ASN A 461 -1.47 -6.70 -3.57
C ASN A 461 -2.12 -6.98 -4.94
N MET A 462 -2.24 -8.24 -5.31
CA MET A 462 -2.84 -8.65 -6.59
C MET A 462 -4.36 -8.81 -6.55
N ALA A 463 -5.03 -8.59 -5.42
CA ALA A 463 -6.46 -8.86 -5.26
C ALA A 463 -7.35 -8.14 -6.30
N ALA A 464 -7.18 -6.82 -6.48
CA ALA A 464 -7.99 -6.07 -7.44
C ALA A 464 -7.68 -6.39 -8.92
N PRO A 465 -6.42 -6.51 -9.36
CA PRO A 465 -6.11 -7.00 -10.71
C PRO A 465 -6.65 -8.40 -11.00
N LEU A 466 -6.52 -9.34 -10.07
CA LEU A 466 -7.02 -10.71 -10.25
C LEU A 466 -8.54 -10.79 -10.23
N LEU A 467 -9.22 -9.94 -9.44
CA LEU A 467 -10.67 -9.77 -9.55
C LEU A 467 -11.06 -9.32 -10.96
N ALA A 468 -10.37 -8.34 -11.53
CA ALA A 468 -10.63 -7.89 -12.90
C ALA A 468 -10.41 -9.03 -13.90
N ARG A 469 -9.39 -9.88 -13.68
CA ARG A 469 -9.12 -11.07 -14.50
C ARG A 469 -10.24 -12.10 -14.43
N SER A 470 -10.84 -12.30 -13.26
CA SER A 470 -12.00 -13.20 -13.11
C SER A 470 -13.23 -12.75 -13.91
N VAL A 471 -13.29 -11.46 -14.23
CA VAL A 471 -14.33 -10.89 -15.09
C VAL A 471 -14.04 -11.09 -16.57
N GLY A 472 -12.78 -10.86 -16.96
CA GLY A 472 -12.32 -11.03 -18.33
C GLY A 472 -10.97 -10.40 -18.60
N GLU A 473 -10.28 -10.91 -19.61
CA GLU A 473 -8.92 -10.52 -19.98
C GLU A 473 -8.80 -9.04 -20.35
N THR A 474 -9.78 -8.49 -21.08
CA THR A 474 -9.79 -7.07 -21.46
C THR A 474 -9.86 -6.16 -20.24
N LEU A 475 -10.71 -6.49 -19.26
CA LEU A 475 -10.84 -5.70 -18.05
C LEU A 475 -9.58 -5.80 -17.18
N PHE A 476 -9.00 -7.00 -17.09
CA PHE A 476 -7.70 -7.22 -16.45
C PHE A 476 -6.62 -6.34 -17.07
N ALA A 477 -6.53 -6.31 -18.40
CA ALA A 477 -5.56 -5.52 -19.14
C ALA A 477 -5.69 -4.02 -18.81
N VAL A 478 -6.92 -3.49 -18.86
CA VAL A 478 -7.18 -2.06 -18.60
C VAL A 478 -6.94 -1.70 -17.15
N ILE A 479 -7.48 -2.48 -16.20
CA ILE A 479 -7.33 -2.22 -14.75
C ILE A 479 -5.85 -2.29 -14.34
N SER A 480 -5.11 -3.28 -14.84
CA SER A 480 -3.69 -3.43 -14.53
C SER A 480 -2.84 -2.30 -15.14
N ALA A 481 -3.16 -1.86 -16.36
CA ALA A 481 -2.50 -0.72 -16.97
C ALA A 481 -2.78 0.59 -16.21
N ILE A 482 -4.01 0.80 -15.73
CA ILE A 482 -4.37 1.95 -14.89
C ILE A 482 -3.66 1.89 -13.55
N ALA A 483 -3.65 0.72 -12.89
CA ALA A 483 -2.91 0.50 -11.65
C ALA A 483 -1.43 0.82 -11.81
N PHE A 484 -0.82 0.38 -12.91
CA PHE A 484 0.56 0.69 -13.25
C PHE A 484 0.80 2.20 -13.44
N THR A 485 -0.05 2.87 -14.23
CA THR A 485 0.08 4.32 -14.42
C THR A 485 -0.15 5.09 -13.11
N THR A 486 -0.93 4.52 -12.19
CA THR A 486 -1.13 5.06 -10.84
C THR A 486 0.17 5.05 -10.04
N VAL A 487 0.95 3.98 -10.13
CA VAL A 487 2.30 3.93 -9.56
C VAL A 487 3.20 4.98 -10.19
N LEU A 488 3.28 5.03 -11.53
CA LEU A 488 4.13 5.98 -12.27
C LEU A 488 3.91 7.43 -11.81
N GLY A 489 2.65 7.82 -11.67
CA GLY A 489 2.32 9.20 -11.29
C GLY A 489 2.75 9.55 -9.86
N THR A 490 2.46 8.69 -8.87
CA THR A 490 2.85 8.94 -7.48
C THR A 490 4.37 8.93 -7.31
N VAL A 491 5.06 7.98 -7.94
CA VAL A 491 6.54 7.94 -7.92
C VAL A 491 7.12 9.20 -8.56
N SER A 492 6.54 9.67 -9.68
CA SER A 492 6.98 10.93 -10.33
C SER A 492 6.83 12.13 -9.41
N GLY A 493 5.69 12.24 -8.69
CA GLY A 493 5.45 13.32 -7.72
C GLY A 493 6.46 13.31 -6.56
N LEU A 494 6.73 12.13 -6.00
CA LEU A 494 7.69 11.95 -4.91
C LEU A 494 9.12 12.28 -5.33
N ILE A 495 9.55 11.81 -6.51
CA ILE A 495 10.89 12.12 -7.04
C ILE A 495 11.01 13.62 -7.35
N LEU A 496 9.97 14.24 -7.90
CA LEU A 496 9.98 15.69 -8.19
C LEU A 496 10.06 16.52 -6.90
N ALA A 497 9.30 16.16 -5.86
CA ALA A 497 9.38 16.81 -4.55
C ALA A 497 10.77 16.64 -3.92
N SER A 498 11.35 15.45 -4.02
CA SER A 498 12.73 15.17 -3.57
C SER A 498 13.76 15.99 -4.33
N ALA A 499 13.63 16.09 -5.64
CA ALA A 499 14.52 16.90 -6.47
C ALA A 499 14.43 18.40 -6.14
N GLY A 500 13.21 18.89 -5.84
CA GLY A 500 13.00 20.23 -5.33
C GLY A 500 13.71 20.46 -3.99
N ALA A 501 13.55 19.54 -3.03
CA ALA A 501 14.21 19.60 -1.74
C ALA A 501 15.74 19.58 -1.87
N VAL A 502 16.31 18.72 -2.71
CA VAL A 502 17.76 18.70 -2.96
C VAL A 502 18.22 20.03 -3.56
N THR A 503 17.55 20.53 -4.57
CA THR A 503 18.00 21.69 -5.35
C THR A 503 17.81 23.01 -4.58
N HIS A 504 16.57 23.28 -4.14
CA HIS A 504 16.21 24.55 -3.51
C HIS A 504 16.53 24.60 -2.01
N ASP A 505 16.36 23.46 -1.31
CA ASP A 505 16.45 23.49 0.15
C ASP A 505 17.84 23.10 0.64
N LEU A 506 18.53 22.16 -0.02
CA LEU A 506 19.85 21.72 0.37
C LEU A 506 20.95 22.44 -0.42
N VAL A 507 21.04 22.28 -1.73
CA VAL A 507 22.17 22.82 -2.54
C VAL A 507 22.24 24.34 -2.44
N ASP A 508 21.13 25.07 -2.65
CA ASP A 508 21.11 26.54 -2.50
C ASP A 508 21.46 26.98 -1.07
N SER A 509 21.15 26.18 -0.05
CA SER A 509 21.47 26.50 1.34
C SER A 509 22.95 26.39 1.67
N PHE A 510 23.75 25.60 0.95
CA PHE A 510 25.18 25.46 1.17
C PHE A 510 26.03 26.42 0.30
N ARG A 511 25.40 27.18 -0.57
CA ARG A 511 26.09 28.16 -1.45
C ARG A 511 25.97 29.59 -0.88
N SER A 512 26.93 30.41 -1.26
CA SER A 512 26.90 31.86 -0.96
C SER A 512 25.94 32.61 -1.90
N GLU A 513 25.85 32.16 -3.15
CA GLU A 513 24.95 32.72 -4.15
C GLU A 513 23.96 31.64 -4.65
N PRO A 514 22.67 31.98 -4.83
CA PRO A 514 21.68 31.08 -5.39
C PRO A 514 22.08 30.61 -6.79
N LEU A 515 21.75 29.38 -7.13
CA LEU A 515 21.93 28.86 -8.47
C LEU A 515 21.02 29.59 -9.45
N ASP A 516 21.49 29.81 -10.70
CA ASP A 516 20.65 30.24 -11.79
C ASP A 516 19.59 29.17 -12.17
N ASP A 517 18.50 29.58 -12.78
CA ASP A 517 17.36 28.72 -13.10
C ASP A 517 17.73 27.49 -13.93
N ARG A 518 18.65 27.63 -14.89
CA ARG A 518 19.09 26.53 -15.74
C ARG A 518 19.88 25.49 -14.96
N THR A 519 20.77 25.94 -14.10
CA THR A 519 21.56 25.06 -13.23
C THR A 519 20.67 24.37 -12.20
N LYS A 520 19.67 25.06 -11.62
CA LYS A 520 18.66 24.46 -10.72
C LYS A 520 17.93 23.30 -11.39
N VAL A 521 17.43 23.49 -12.60
CA VAL A 521 16.77 22.41 -13.36
C VAL A 521 17.73 21.25 -13.63
N THR A 522 19.00 21.53 -13.93
CA THR A 522 20.01 20.50 -14.16
C THR A 522 20.30 19.69 -12.88
N VAL A 523 20.52 20.35 -11.75
CA VAL A 523 20.72 19.70 -10.45
C VAL A 523 19.49 18.86 -10.07
N ALA A 524 18.27 19.39 -10.29
CA ALA A 524 17.03 18.67 -10.03
C ALA A 524 16.94 17.36 -10.85
N LYS A 525 17.37 17.37 -12.11
CA LYS A 525 17.40 16.16 -12.95
C LYS A 525 18.37 15.11 -12.42
N PHE A 526 19.57 15.50 -12.00
CA PHE A 526 20.52 14.57 -11.37
C PHE A 526 19.99 14.02 -10.03
N ALA A 527 19.39 14.88 -9.19
CA ALA A 527 18.75 14.45 -7.96
C ALA A 527 17.61 13.45 -8.21
N SER A 528 16.81 13.68 -9.26
CA SER A 528 15.75 12.76 -9.67
C SER A 528 16.27 11.39 -10.05
N VAL A 529 17.39 11.31 -10.77
CA VAL A 529 18.03 10.03 -11.10
C VAL A 529 18.52 9.32 -9.83
N ALA A 530 19.20 10.03 -8.95
CA ALA A 530 19.73 9.44 -7.72
C ALA A 530 18.61 8.89 -6.82
N VAL A 531 17.56 9.69 -6.57
CA VAL A 531 16.39 9.26 -5.77
C VAL A 531 15.66 8.10 -6.44
N GLY A 532 15.52 8.11 -7.77
CA GLY A 532 14.92 7.01 -8.52
C GLY A 532 15.70 5.69 -8.38
N LEU A 533 17.02 5.74 -8.42
CA LEU A 533 17.86 4.55 -8.21
C LEU A 533 17.74 4.01 -6.78
N ILE A 534 17.69 4.89 -5.77
CA ILE A 534 17.43 4.50 -4.38
C ILE A 534 16.06 3.82 -4.27
N ALA A 535 15.02 4.39 -4.91
CA ALA A 535 13.69 3.80 -4.90
C ALA A 535 13.66 2.40 -5.53
N VAL A 536 14.37 2.18 -6.64
CA VAL A 536 14.52 0.85 -7.27
C VAL A 536 15.15 -0.14 -6.30
N ALA A 537 16.28 0.21 -5.69
CA ALA A 537 16.97 -0.67 -4.75
C ALA A 537 16.09 -1.05 -3.56
N LEU A 538 15.40 -0.07 -2.96
CA LEU A 538 14.50 -0.32 -1.84
C LEU A 538 13.25 -1.11 -2.25
N GLY A 539 12.68 -0.87 -3.43
CA GLY A 539 11.54 -1.65 -3.94
C GLY A 539 11.86 -3.13 -4.14
N ILE A 540 13.10 -3.45 -4.50
CA ILE A 540 13.56 -4.84 -4.59
C ILE A 540 13.74 -5.46 -3.20
N LEU A 541 14.32 -4.71 -2.27
CA LEU A 541 14.61 -5.17 -0.89
C LEU A 541 13.34 -5.50 -0.10
N PHE A 542 12.28 -4.69 -0.24
CA PHE A 542 11.02 -4.83 0.50
C PHE A 542 9.95 -5.67 -0.23
N LYS A 543 10.35 -6.52 -1.17
CA LYS A 543 9.47 -7.44 -1.89
C LYS A 543 8.58 -8.25 -0.94
N GLY A 544 7.30 -8.41 -1.29
CA GLY A 544 6.34 -9.27 -0.59
C GLY A 544 5.63 -8.62 0.60
N MET A 545 5.99 -7.39 0.99
CA MET A 545 5.25 -6.66 2.02
C MET A 545 3.99 -6.00 1.44
N ASN A 546 2.92 -5.93 2.24
CA ASN A 546 1.72 -5.19 1.85
C ASN A 546 2.00 -3.68 1.75
N VAL A 547 1.62 -3.09 0.61
CA VAL A 547 1.95 -1.69 0.31
C VAL A 547 1.24 -0.68 1.23
N SER A 548 0.03 -0.98 1.73
CA SER A 548 -0.67 -0.07 2.67
C SER A 548 0.05 0.00 4.02
N TYR A 549 0.60 -1.12 4.48
CA TYR A 549 1.38 -1.17 5.71
C TYR A 549 2.66 -0.31 5.61
N LEU A 550 3.39 -0.43 4.50
CA LEU A 550 4.61 0.36 4.24
C LEU A 550 4.31 1.87 4.15
N VAL A 551 3.15 2.24 3.61
CA VAL A 551 2.71 3.65 3.59
C VAL A 551 2.47 4.17 5.01
N GLY A 552 1.99 3.36 5.93
CA GLY A 552 1.85 3.72 7.34
C GLY A 552 3.15 4.24 7.97
N TRP A 553 4.30 3.65 7.62
CA TRP A 553 5.62 4.14 8.06
C TRP A 553 5.93 5.53 7.51
N ALA A 554 5.75 5.75 6.22
CA ALA A 554 5.99 7.06 5.60
C ALA A 554 5.12 8.16 6.22
N PHE A 555 3.85 7.84 6.51
CA PHE A 555 2.92 8.76 7.14
C PHE A 555 3.27 9.05 8.60
N SER A 556 3.75 8.04 9.32
CA SER A 556 4.28 8.23 10.69
C SER A 556 5.44 9.22 10.73
N VAL A 557 6.39 9.09 9.79
CA VAL A 557 7.52 10.03 9.68
C VAL A 557 7.03 11.44 9.30
N ALA A 558 6.14 11.55 8.31
CA ALA A 558 5.59 12.84 7.88
C ALA A 558 4.82 13.53 9.02
N ALA A 559 3.95 12.79 9.72
CA ALA A 559 3.17 13.32 10.84
C ALA A 559 4.07 13.80 11.99
N SER A 560 5.11 13.03 12.31
CA SER A 560 5.99 13.35 13.44
C SER A 560 6.92 14.52 13.15
N ALA A 561 7.48 14.59 11.93
CA ALA A 561 8.43 15.62 11.55
C ALA A 561 7.74 16.93 11.10
N ASN A 562 6.72 16.84 10.25
CA ASN A 562 6.22 18.01 9.52
C ASN A 562 4.97 18.63 10.15
N LEU A 563 4.05 17.83 10.71
CA LEU A 563 2.77 18.33 11.21
C LEU A 563 2.94 19.34 12.37
N PRO A 564 3.77 19.07 13.41
CA PRO A 564 3.96 20.01 14.50
C PRO A 564 4.49 21.37 13.99
N ALA A 565 5.49 21.34 13.10
CA ALA A 565 6.08 22.55 12.55
C ALA A 565 5.06 23.35 11.72
N LEU A 566 4.27 22.68 10.87
CA LEU A 566 3.26 23.31 10.03
C LEU A 566 2.13 23.93 10.86
N VAL A 567 1.52 23.17 11.77
CA VAL A 567 0.39 23.64 12.58
C VAL A 567 0.81 24.80 13.50
N MET A 568 1.94 24.67 14.17
CA MET A 568 2.39 25.71 15.08
C MET A 568 2.84 26.99 14.35
N LEU A 569 3.41 26.87 13.14
CA LEU A 569 3.69 28.04 12.30
C LEU A 569 2.41 28.81 11.95
N LEU A 570 1.32 28.11 11.70
CA LEU A 570 0.05 28.71 11.28
C LEU A 570 -0.74 29.33 12.45
N PHE A 571 -0.71 28.71 13.62
CA PHE A 571 -1.65 29.03 14.70
C PHE A 571 -1.00 29.51 16.00
N TRP A 572 0.34 29.44 16.13
CA TRP A 572 1.02 29.85 17.36
C TRP A 572 2.03 30.98 17.13
N PRO A 573 1.69 32.24 17.47
CA PRO A 573 2.56 33.40 17.19
C PRO A 573 3.92 33.40 17.88
N ARG A 574 4.11 32.53 18.89
CA ARG A 574 5.35 32.44 19.67
C ARG A 574 6.36 31.44 19.11
N VAL A 575 6.09 30.86 17.94
CA VAL A 575 7.00 29.91 17.30
C VAL A 575 8.32 30.59 16.93
N THR A 576 9.45 29.90 17.15
CA THR A 576 10.79 30.37 16.78
C THR A 576 11.44 29.48 15.73
N LYS A 577 12.43 30.00 15.01
CA LYS A 577 13.20 29.22 14.04
C LYS A 577 13.86 28.00 14.66
N GLN A 578 14.37 28.14 15.91
CA GLN A 578 15.01 27.04 16.65
C GLN A 578 13.97 25.96 17.02
N GLY A 579 12.76 26.39 17.44
CA GLY A 579 11.65 25.47 17.73
C GLY A 579 11.26 24.63 16.52
N ILE A 580 11.13 25.24 15.33
CA ILE A 580 10.82 24.51 14.09
C ILE A 580 11.93 23.50 13.76
N ILE A 581 13.20 23.94 13.78
CA ILE A 581 14.35 23.06 13.48
C ILE A 581 14.38 21.86 14.43
N ALA A 582 14.26 22.12 15.73
CA ALA A 582 14.29 21.07 16.75
C ALA A 582 13.11 20.09 16.59
N ALA A 583 11.89 20.59 16.35
CA ALA A 583 10.70 19.76 16.19
C ALA A 583 10.80 18.83 14.98
N VAL A 584 11.20 19.35 13.83
CA VAL A 584 11.35 18.53 12.60
C VAL A 584 12.45 17.48 12.80
N ALA A 585 13.59 17.85 13.37
CA ALA A 585 14.69 16.93 13.60
C ALA A 585 14.31 15.83 14.62
N VAL A 586 13.76 16.21 15.78
CA VAL A 586 13.38 15.27 16.83
C VAL A 586 12.22 14.37 16.36
N GLY A 587 11.19 14.94 15.72
CA GLY A 587 10.07 14.17 15.17
C GLY A 587 10.52 13.14 14.12
N MET A 588 11.41 13.53 13.21
CA MET A 588 11.97 12.64 12.20
C MET A 588 12.83 11.54 12.83
N VAL A 589 13.81 11.90 13.65
CA VAL A 589 14.74 10.93 14.24
C VAL A 589 14.00 9.96 15.15
N SER A 590 13.11 10.46 16.03
CA SER A 590 12.34 9.59 16.94
C SER A 590 11.43 8.62 16.19
N SER A 591 10.75 9.07 15.14
CA SER A 591 9.86 8.17 14.37
C SER A 591 10.64 7.13 13.57
N LEU A 592 11.76 7.50 12.95
CA LEU A 592 12.63 6.56 12.25
C LEU A 592 13.22 5.52 13.22
N THR A 593 13.74 5.96 14.35
CA THR A 593 14.28 5.08 15.39
C THR A 593 13.22 4.09 15.88
N TRP A 594 12.01 4.58 16.15
CA TRP A 594 10.90 3.73 16.58
C TRP A 594 10.55 2.67 15.54
N ILE A 595 10.37 3.05 14.27
CA ILE A 595 10.06 2.13 13.17
C ILE A 595 11.14 1.06 13.02
N LEU A 596 12.41 1.47 12.99
CA LEU A 596 13.54 0.55 12.80
C LEU A 596 13.71 -0.43 13.97
N LEU A 597 13.28 -0.05 15.18
CA LEU A 597 13.35 -0.88 16.40
C LEU A 597 12.02 -1.54 16.75
N SER A 598 11.00 -1.51 15.89
CA SER A 598 9.68 -2.10 16.12
C SER A 598 9.66 -3.61 15.86
N ALA A 599 8.71 -4.30 16.49
CA ALA A 599 8.50 -5.75 16.33
C ALA A 599 8.26 -6.16 14.86
N ASP A 600 7.56 -5.32 14.10
CA ASP A 600 7.30 -5.56 12.69
C ASP A 600 8.58 -5.48 11.83
N THR A 601 9.46 -4.51 12.10
CA THR A 601 10.74 -4.39 11.39
C THR A 601 11.66 -5.56 11.76
N PHE A 602 11.71 -5.94 13.03
CA PHE A 602 12.47 -7.09 13.47
C PHE A 602 12.04 -8.36 12.74
N SER A 603 10.75 -8.66 12.73
CA SER A 603 10.26 -9.91 12.13
C SER A 603 10.26 -9.90 10.60
N LYS A 604 9.83 -8.80 9.97
CA LYS A 604 9.57 -8.74 8.52
C LYS A 604 10.78 -8.28 7.70
N VAL A 605 11.69 -7.49 8.30
CA VAL A 605 12.86 -6.93 7.59
C VAL A 605 14.15 -7.60 8.04
N TYR A 606 14.36 -7.73 9.35
CA TYR A 606 15.62 -8.30 9.86
C TYR A 606 15.58 -9.83 10.00
N GLY A 607 14.39 -10.46 9.95
CA GLY A 607 14.24 -11.90 10.17
C GLY A 607 14.53 -12.33 11.61
N LEU A 608 14.47 -11.39 12.56
CA LEU A 608 14.70 -11.61 13.99
C LEU A 608 13.37 -11.85 14.73
N PRO A 609 13.39 -12.47 15.92
CA PRO A 609 12.18 -12.64 16.70
C PRO A 609 11.53 -11.29 17.06
N ALA A 610 10.23 -11.17 16.86
CA ALA A 610 9.48 -9.94 17.19
C ALA A 610 9.54 -9.60 18.69
N ALA A 611 9.72 -10.62 19.55
CA ALA A 611 9.83 -10.44 20.99
C ALA A 611 11.11 -9.72 21.43
N ASP A 612 12.16 -9.73 20.61
CA ASP A 612 13.43 -9.06 20.90
C ASP A 612 13.40 -7.58 20.55
N ALA A 613 12.32 -7.10 19.94
CA ALA A 613 12.19 -5.69 19.58
C ALA A 613 12.05 -4.80 20.82
N PRO A 614 12.85 -3.71 20.93
CA PRO A 614 12.82 -2.86 22.12
C PRO A 614 11.59 -1.95 22.20
N MET A 615 10.88 -1.70 21.07
CA MET A 615 9.70 -0.84 21.06
C MET A 615 8.43 -1.61 21.47
N PRO A 616 7.60 -1.05 22.37
CA PRO A 616 6.47 -1.75 22.97
C PRO A 616 5.32 -2.00 21.99
N PHE A 617 5.23 -1.27 20.89
CA PHE A 617 4.27 -1.40 19.81
C PHE A 617 4.84 -0.88 18.48
N SER A 618 4.19 -1.23 17.36
CA SER A 618 4.81 -1.02 16.03
C SER A 618 4.74 0.41 15.51
N GLN A 619 3.68 1.14 15.79
CA GLN A 619 3.44 2.46 15.21
C GLN A 619 3.89 3.61 16.12
N PRO A 620 4.73 4.56 15.65
CA PRO A 620 5.32 5.60 16.52
C PRO A 620 4.40 6.79 16.83
N GLY A 621 3.34 7.04 16.04
CA GLY A 621 2.62 8.31 15.96
C GLY A 621 2.14 8.87 17.28
N LEU A 622 1.60 8.02 18.18
CA LEU A 622 1.08 8.46 19.47
C LEU A 622 2.16 9.05 20.41
N VAL A 623 3.41 8.65 20.22
CA VAL A 623 4.55 9.15 21.03
C VAL A 623 5.28 10.25 20.27
N THR A 624 5.60 10.02 19.01
CA THR A 624 6.53 10.90 18.28
C THR A 624 5.88 12.19 17.77
N ILE A 625 4.56 12.18 17.49
CA ILE A 625 3.84 13.41 17.13
C ILE A 625 3.74 14.38 18.33
N PRO A 626 3.24 13.96 19.52
CA PRO A 626 3.25 14.81 20.70
C PRO A 626 4.67 15.25 21.11
N LEU A 627 5.67 14.38 20.96
CA LEU A 627 7.07 14.73 21.20
C LEU A 627 7.53 15.87 20.29
N GLY A 628 7.17 15.84 19.00
CA GLY A 628 7.43 16.93 18.07
C GLY A 628 6.79 18.26 18.50
N PHE A 629 5.51 18.23 18.90
CA PHE A 629 4.82 19.42 19.44
C PHE A 629 5.46 19.92 20.73
N ALA A 630 5.74 19.05 21.69
CA ALA A 630 6.37 19.41 22.96
C ALA A 630 7.76 20.02 22.72
N THR A 631 8.57 19.40 21.87
CA THR A 631 9.90 19.93 21.50
C THR A 631 9.79 21.34 20.90
N LEU A 632 8.85 21.54 19.98
CA LEU A 632 8.62 22.85 19.36
C LEU A 632 8.27 23.90 20.41
N VAL A 633 7.32 23.60 21.29
CA VAL A 633 6.87 24.53 22.34
C VAL A 633 8.01 24.86 23.29
N VAL A 634 8.67 23.85 23.85
CA VAL A 634 9.75 24.03 24.84
C VAL A 634 10.90 24.83 24.22
N VAL A 635 11.41 24.43 23.07
CA VAL A 635 12.53 25.12 22.42
C VAL A 635 12.13 26.53 22.00
N SER A 636 10.92 26.75 21.51
CA SER A 636 10.45 28.09 21.17
C SER A 636 10.39 29.01 22.39
N LEU A 637 9.85 28.53 23.52
CA LEU A 637 9.78 29.32 24.75
C LEU A 637 11.16 29.64 25.29
N LEU A 638 12.12 28.72 25.22
CA LEU A 638 13.50 28.91 25.67
C LEU A 638 14.30 29.85 24.75
N THR A 639 13.94 29.94 23.48
CA THR A 639 14.68 30.72 22.49
C THR A 639 13.99 32.03 22.07
N GLN A 640 12.87 32.37 22.70
CA GLN A 640 12.26 33.69 22.55
C GLN A 640 13.26 34.78 23.04
N ARG A 641 13.57 35.74 22.17
CA ARG A 641 14.25 36.96 22.66
C ARG A 641 13.29 37.66 23.60
N LYS A 642 13.73 37.93 24.85
CA LYS A 642 13.04 38.90 25.73
C LYS A 642 12.85 40.17 24.90
N LYS A 643 11.59 40.59 24.66
CA LYS A 643 11.32 41.96 24.21
C LYS A 643 11.93 42.83 25.32
N GLU A 644 13.01 43.53 25.00
CA GLU A 644 13.44 44.66 25.83
C GLU A 644 12.24 45.59 25.83
N SER A 645 11.67 45.79 27.01
CA SER A 645 10.65 46.81 27.27
C SER A 645 11.34 48.17 27.04
N VAL A 646 11.02 48.80 25.90
CA VAL A 646 11.25 50.21 25.64
C VAL A 646 10.13 50.99 26.27
#